data_63583eccf4b1729f9b4c0a0693347ab5
#
_entry.id   63583eccf4b1729f9b4c0a0693347ab5
#
_cell.length_a   1.000
_cell.length_b   1.000
_cell.length_c   1.000
_cell.angle_alpha   90.00
_cell.angle_beta   90.00
_cell.angle_gamma   90.00
#
_symmetry.space_group_name_H-M   'P 1'
#
loop_
_entity.id
_entity.type
_entity.pdbx_description
1 polymer ?
#
loop_
_entity_poly.entity_id
_entity_poly.type
_entity_poly.pdbx_seq_one_letter_code
_entity_poly.pdbx_strand_id
1 'polypeptide(L)'
;MIFRLRKFLRGALCAAVLLSLSFDAYAQGAQPPTLPATPATPTAPTVPSDDPEAPPAAPTPRQDAARPDRRQVMPQRVEQVEITGKNSATEERRNSTAAKIIISREEIEQYGDTNLGDVMRRLPGVTQGGRPGRGGAIAMRGMGGGFTQILLDGQRIPPGFSIEQITPEQVERIEILRAPTAETGARAIAGTINIILREPLRQTNNDLRAGVQMDRGKLSPNGSWTRNDTFGEKGTYNITASTGLTHQLTDTYATTTYNDALSNAPLLAQQSFSRADDERRNLFVSGRAQWQLGAGEQFGLQSFVSHNLSDNFSDGTLTQLFGLRPAPYATRHGTFTGTFDVARVNVNLNKRFDAATRYELRASVGTFRSDTHSGTSQFAQDGTQTLRQTTDGRVSDRSWSAGGKLIHNVTDAGHALTGGWEIEALKRREDSLTLLNGVQQLEELGTEFGVKTRRIALYLQDEWDPAPNWSANLGLRYETIRTESTTVSDAFGNESKVLSPLGHLVWRFAAPERDQLRLSLTQSYRAPSVQQLVARPSLNTLYPVPGSNTAISPDRAGNPELKPETAHGIDFAFEHYFKSGGIFSVNLFERRIKSLIRSVSALEAVSWAPVPRYVSRPKNISDAMTRGVEVDAKFQLRELMNDAPAVSLRFNFSVFDSHVIEVPGPRNRIDAQPNGIANIGFDYRMNAVPLTIGGNFAWTPGYETRLSDQQLQRLSTKRVFDAYALWTINPSTKLRLSLSNIGPIDAVTTSSTVEAGQRQTVVSVGKTALATALRLEMRL
;
A
#
# COMPACT_ATOMS: atom_id res chain seq x y z
N MET A 1 18.57 -27.34 -19.46
CA MET A 1 18.07 -26.54 -18.33
C MET A 1 16.64 -26.07 -18.56
N ILE A 2 16.33 -25.53 -19.72
CA ILE A 2 14.96 -25.05 -20.11
C ILE A 2 13.90 -26.17 -20.03
N PHE A 3 14.21 -27.40 -20.39
CA PHE A 3 13.30 -28.55 -20.33
C PHE A 3 12.97 -28.99 -18.90
N ARG A 4 13.87 -28.79 -17.93
CA ARG A 4 13.63 -29.04 -16.49
C ARG A 4 12.81 -27.92 -15.84
N LEU A 5 12.99 -26.67 -16.28
CA LEU A 5 12.20 -25.52 -15.80
C LEU A 5 10.74 -25.61 -16.28
N ARG A 6 10.49 -26.04 -17.54
CA ARG A 6 9.13 -26.32 -18.05
C ARG A 6 8.40 -27.41 -17.25
N LYS A 7 9.11 -28.46 -16.82
CA LYS A 7 8.53 -29.49 -15.94
C LYS A 7 8.29 -28.97 -14.53
N PHE A 8 9.15 -28.10 -14.00
CA PHE A 8 8.99 -27.49 -12.68
C PHE A 8 7.82 -26.49 -12.66
N LEU A 9 7.69 -25.64 -13.69
CA LEU A 9 6.55 -24.73 -13.84
C LEU A 9 5.22 -25.46 -14.02
N ARG A 10 5.19 -26.58 -14.77
CA ARG A 10 4.00 -27.44 -14.90
C ARG A 10 3.64 -28.10 -13.56
N GLY A 11 4.63 -28.54 -12.79
CA GLY A 11 4.43 -29.10 -11.46
C GLY A 11 3.95 -28.07 -10.44
N ALA A 12 4.51 -26.85 -10.46
CA ALA A 12 4.13 -25.77 -9.55
C ALA A 12 2.72 -25.22 -9.85
N LEU A 13 2.32 -25.14 -11.14
CA LEU A 13 0.98 -24.71 -11.53
C LEU A 13 -0.08 -25.73 -11.12
N CYS A 14 0.18 -27.04 -11.30
CA CYS A 14 -0.68 -28.12 -10.85
C CYS A 14 -0.75 -28.20 -9.33
N ALA A 15 0.36 -27.97 -8.62
CA ALA A 15 0.39 -27.97 -7.15
C ALA A 15 -0.38 -26.78 -6.56
N ALA A 16 -0.34 -25.60 -7.19
CA ALA A 16 -1.09 -24.42 -6.74
C ALA A 16 -2.60 -24.59 -6.93
N VAL A 17 -3.04 -25.23 -8.00
CA VAL A 17 -4.46 -25.53 -8.24
C VAL A 17 -4.96 -26.68 -7.36
N LEU A 18 -4.12 -27.67 -7.04
CA LEU A 18 -4.46 -28.77 -6.15
C LEU A 18 -4.41 -28.36 -4.66
N LEU A 19 -3.53 -27.43 -4.27
CA LEU A 19 -3.50 -26.88 -2.91
C LEU A 19 -4.72 -26.02 -2.58
N SER A 20 -5.33 -25.33 -3.55
CA SER A 20 -6.56 -24.58 -3.31
C SER A 20 -7.82 -25.42 -3.14
N LEU A 21 -7.78 -26.70 -3.58
CA LEU A 21 -8.90 -27.65 -3.46
C LEU A 21 -8.79 -28.60 -2.25
N SER A 22 -7.63 -28.67 -1.59
CA SER A 22 -7.37 -29.64 -0.49
C SER A 22 -7.39 -29.04 0.93
N PHE A 23 -7.56 -27.75 1.12
CA PHE A 23 -7.55 -27.13 2.44
C PHE A 23 -8.90 -27.13 3.18
N ASP A 24 -10.01 -27.44 2.51
CA ASP A 24 -11.33 -27.54 3.16
C ASP A 24 -11.67 -28.95 3.71
N ALA A 25 -10.79 -29.96 3.55
CA ALA A 25 -11.06 -31.36 3.88
C ALA A 25 -10.42 -31.88 5.19
N TYR A 26 -9.69 -31.05 5.95
CA TYR A 26 -8.98 -31.50 7.16
C TYR A 26 -9.53 -30.91 8.47
N ALA A 27 -10.83 -31.05 8.67
CA ALA A 27 -11.47 -30.70 9.94
C ALA A 27 -12.35 -31.81 10.51
N GLN A 28 -12.07 -33.08 10.20
CA GLN A 28 -12.63 -34.19 10.97
C GLN A 28 -11.61 -35.33 11.07
N GLY A 29 -11.33 -35.74 12.30
CA GLY A 29 -10.30 -36.71 12.63
C GLY A 29 -10.62 -38.15 12.23
N ALA A 30 -9.60 -38.87 11.79
CA ALA A 30 -9.50 -40.32 11.88
C ALA A 30 -8.03 -40.79 11.80
N GLN A 31 -7.71 -41.82 12.57
CA GLN A 31 -6.39 -42.43 12.75
C GLN A 31 -5.88 -43.20 11.52
N PRO A 32 -4.56 -43.45 11.41
CA PRO A 32 -3.93 -44.01 10.22
C PRO A 32 -3.95 -45.55 10.18
N PRO A 33 -4.00 -46.17 9.02
CA PRO A 33 -3.54 -47.55 8.84
C PRO A 33 -2.24 -47.66 8.03
N THR A 34 -1.54 -48.69 8.34
CA THR A 34 -0.23 -49.22 7.97
C THR A 34 0.01 -49.46 6.48
N LEU A 35 1.29 -49.35 6.09
CA LEU A 35 1.88 -49.71 4.81
C LEU A 35 1.84 -51.21 4.48
N PRO A 36 1.87 -51.58 3.21
CA PRO A 36 2.78 -52.63 2.79
C PRO A 36 3.59 -52.35 1.48
N ALA A 37 4.65 -53.08 1.40
CA ALA A 37 5.82 -53.21 0.59
C ALA A 37 5.73 -53.07 -0.96
N THR A 38 6.88 -52.64 -1.50
CA THR A 38 7.35 -52.64 -2.89
C THR A 38 7.41 -54.03 -3.54
N PRO A 39 7.33 -54.14 -4.90
CA PRO A 39 8.44 -54.76 -5.60
C PRO A 39 8.83 -54.18 -6.98
N ALA A 40 10.15 -54.22 -7.16
CA ALA A 40 10.98 -54.59 -8.34
C ALA A 40 10.75 -54.05 -9.75
N THR A 41 11.87 -53.54 -10.28
CA THR A 41 12.23 -53.18 -11.67
C THR A 41 12.31 -54.41 -12.59
N PRO A 42 12.16 -54.27 -13.92
CA PRO A 42 13.23 -54.74 -14.80
C PRO A 42 13.59 -53.86 -16.00
N THR A 43 14.90 -53.77 -16.20
CA THR A 43 15.78 -53.84 -17.39
C THR A 43 15.32 -53.39 -18.77
N ALA A 44 16.21 -52.61 -19.39
CA ALA A 44 16.26 -52.20 -20.80
C ALA A 44 16.74 -53.32 -21.75
N PRO A 45 16.55 -53.15 -23.04
CA PRO A 45 17.64 -53.52 -23.97
C PRO A 45 17.97 -52.47 -25.04
N THR A 46 19.21 -52.55 -25.39
CA THR A 46 20.18 -52.08 -26.35
C THR A 46 19.74 -51.77 -27.80
N VAL A 47 20.54 -50.84 -28.34
CA VAL A 47 20.77 -50.28 -29.67
C VAL A 47 21.01 -51.33 -30.79
N PRO A 48 20.80 -51.01 -32.11
CA PRO A 48 21.98 -50.69 -32.91
C PRO A 48 21.90 -49.45 -33.85
N SER A 49 23.08 -48.99 -34.16
CA SER A 49 23.56 -48.00 -35.11
C SER A 49 23.31 -48.34 -36.55
N ASP A 50 23.17 -47.32 -37.41
CA ASP A 50 23.77 -47.29 -38.76
C ASP A 50 23.84 -45.85 -39.30
N ASP A 51 25.03 -45.44 -39.64
CA ASP A 51 25.44 -44.38 -40.56
C ASP A 51 25.55 -45.00 -41.97
N PRO A 52 25.41 -44.31 -43.14
CA PRO A 52 26.43 -43.37 -43.58
C PRO A 52 25.98 -42.28 -44.61
N GLU A 53 26.91 -41.40 -44.88
CA GLU A 53 27.31 -40.82 -46.20
C GLU A 53 27.03 -39.32 -46.46
N ALA A 54 28.10 -38.55 -46.49
CA ALA A 54 28.30 -37.29 -47.21
C ALA A 54 28.87 -37.59 -48.60
N PRO A 55 29.03 -36.72 -49.61
CA PRO A 55 29.21 -35.26 -49.72
C PRO A 55 28.52 -34.67 -51.01
N PRO A 56 28.89 -33.54 -51.67
CA PRO A 56 30.20 -32.90 -51.83
C PRO A 56 30.24 -31.35 -51.71
N ALA A 57 31.47 -30.89 -51.74
CA ALA A 57 31.94 -29.52 -51.52
C ALA A 57 31.88 -28.56 -52.73
N ALA A 58 31.94 -27.25 -52.36
CA ALA A 58 32.61 -26.07 -52.93
C ALA A 58 31.94 -25.30 -54.09
N PRO A 59 32.18 -23.98 -54.25
CA PRO A 59 33.47 -23.32 -54.12
C PRO A 59 33.52 -21.98 -53.40
N THR A 60 34.66 -21.65 -52.85
CA THR A 60 35.11 -20.33 -52.41
C THR A 60 35.28 -19.36 -53.58
N PRO A 61 35.07 -18.03 -53.35
CA PRO A 61 36.14 -17.12 -53.63
C PRO A 61 36.30 -15.91 -52.68
N ARG A 62 37.53 -15.56 -52.53
CA ARG A 62 38.17 -14.24 -52.33
C ARG A 62 38.02 -13.49 -51.05
N GLN A 63 39.16 -13.42 -50.40
CA GLN A 63 39.58 -12.39 -49.45
C GLN A 63 39.39 -10.99 -50.01
N ASP A 64 38.80 -10.10 -49.20
CA ASP A 64 39.03 -8.67 -49.26
C ASP A 64 39.18 -8.10 -47.85
N ALA A 65 40.29 -7.42 -47.71
CA ALA A 65 40.81 -6.44 -46.77
C ALA A 65 40.11 -6.26 -45.41
N ALA A 66 40.91 -6.47 -44.39
CA ALA A 66 40.70 -6.05 -43.00
C ALA A 66 40.25 -4.59 -42.89
N ARG A 67 39.02 -4.38 -42.36
CA ARG A 67 38.60 -3.13 -41.74
C ARG A 67 38.74 -3.27 -40.22
N PRO A 68 39.26 -2.23 -39.53
CA PRO A 68 39.45 -2.31 -38.10
C PRO A 68 38.11 -2.44 -37.40
N ASP A 69 38.08 -3.37 -36.46
CA ASP A 69 37.01 -3.70 -35.52
C ASP A 69 36.52 -2.43 -34.80
N ARG A 70 35.42 -1.84 -35.29
CA ARG A 70 34.66 -0.87 -34.52
C ARG A 70 33.94 -1.64 -33.42
N ARG A 71 34.60 -1.72 -32.25
CA ARG A 71 33.90 -2.01 -30.99
C ARG A 71 32.65 -1.14 -30.98
N GLN A 72 31.48 -1.74 -31.14
CA GLN A 72 30.19 -1.12 -30.77
C GLN A 72 30.22 -0.90 -29.27
N VAL A 73 30.58 0.30 -28.86
CA VAL A 73 30.33 0.80 -27.53
C VAL A 73 28.81 0.81 -27.39
N MET A 74 28.26 -0.12 -26.60
CA MET A 74 26.86 -0.07 -26.23
C MET A 74 26.61 1.28 -25.54
N PRO A 75 25.59 2.01 -25.92
CA PRO A 75 25.29 3.28 -25.26
C PRO A 75 24.92 3.02 -23.81
N GLN A 76 25.60 3.72 -22.91
CA GLN A 76 25.30 3.76 -21.48
C GLN A 76 23.84 4.11 -21.25
N ARG A 77 23.18 3.29 -20.45
CA ARG A 77 21.83 3.51 -19.99
C ARG A 77 21.82 4.41 -18.77
N VAL A 78 21.79 5.68 -19.03
CA VAL A 78 21.27 6.65 -18.07
C VAL A 78 19.76 6.43 -18.03
N GLU A 79 19.12 6.39 -16.85
CA GLU A 79 17.67 6.51 -16.75
C GLU A 79 17.25 7.88 -17.33
N GLN A 80 17.28 7.96 -18.65
CA GLN A 80 16.62 9.02 -19.38
C GLN A 80 15.15 8.64 -19.46
N VAL A 81 14.31 9.36 -18.74
CA VAL A 81 12.95 9.59 -19.17
C VAL A 81 13.00 10.48 -20.41
N GLU A 82 13.61 10.00 -21.47
CA GLU A 82 13.41 10.51 -22.80
C GLU A 82 12.26 9.70 -23.40
N ILE A 83 11.12 10.36 -23.56
CA ILE A 83 9.95 9.81 -24.26
C ILE A 83 10.29 9.71 -25.75
N THR A 84 11.04 8.67 -26.10
CA THR A 84 11.28 8.25 -27.46
C THR A 84 11.06 6.75 -27.53
N GLY A 85 9.80 6.37 -27.84
CA GLY A 85 9.38 4.98 -27.94
C GLY A 85 9.10 4.38 -26.56
N LYS A 86 7.81 4.03 -26.24
CA LYS A 86 7.39 3.41 -24.99
C LYS A 86 8.19 2.14 -24.73
N ASN A 87 9.22 2.21 -23.91
CA ASN A 87 9.74 1.02 -23.26
C ASN A 87 8.59 0.41 -22.47
N SER A 88 8.34 -0.89 -22.62
CA SER A 88 7.28 -1.53 -21.84
C SER A 88 7.65 -1.43 -20.36
N ALA A 89 6.66 -1.35 -19.47
CA ALA A 89 6.86 -1.33 -18.02
C ALA A 89 7.79 -2.48 -17.54
N THR A 90 7.74 -3.60 -18.25
CA THR A 90 8.60 -4.77 -18.01
C THR A 90 10.06 -4.51 -18.38
N GLU A 91 10.34 -3.83 -19.50
CA GLU A 91 11.70 -3.46 -19.88
C GLU A 91 12.29 -2.39 -18.95
N GLU A 92 11.48 -1.42 -18.52
CA GLU A 92 11.91 -0.44 -17.52
C GLU A 92 12.27 -1.13 -16.19
N ARG A 93 11.44 -2.10 -15.72
CA ARG A 93 11.75 -2.93 -14.55
C ARG A 93 13.06 -3.70 -14.74
N ARG A 94 13.28 -4.32 -15.90
CA ARG A 94 14.47 -5.11 -16.20
C ARG A 94 15.74 -4.27 -16.14
N ASN A 95 15.65 -3.04 -16.60
CA ASN A 95 16.79 -2.14 -16.72
C ASN A 95 17.13 -1.40 -15.43
N SER A 96 16.17 -1.23 -14.52
CA SER A 96 16.40 -0.60 -13.23
C SER A 96 17.34 -1.42 -12.37
N THR A 97 18.33 -0.80 -11.72
CA THR A 97 19.24 -1.46 -10.77
C THR A 97 18.55 -1.71 -9.44
N ALA A 98 17.70 -0.79 -8.98
CA ALA A 98 16.86 -0.99 -7.82
C ALA A 98 15.65 -1.90 -8.13
N ALA A 99 15.19 -2.68 -7.14
CA ALA A 99 14.03 -3.56 -7.29
C ALA A 99 12.73 -2.75 -7.37
N LYS A 100 12.27 -2.47 -8.60
CA LYS A 100 11.12 -1.65 -8.94
C LYS A 100 10.08 -2.46 -9.72
N ILE A 101 8.80 -2.38 -9.36
CA ILE A 101 7.67 -2.90 -10.15
C ILE A 101 6.90 -1.72 -10.68
N ILE A 102 6.54 -1.74 -11.95
CA ILE A 102 5.77 -0.69 -12.60
C ILE A 102 4.46 -1.28 -13.06
N ILE A 103 3.37 -0.71 -12.59
CA ILE A 103 2.00 -1.02 -13.01
C ILE A 103 1.58 0.07 -13.99
N SER A 104 1.35 -0.32 -15.22
CA SER A 104 0.99 0.61 -16.29
C SER A 104 -0.45 1.11 -16.15
N ARG A 105 -0.76 2.16 -16.85
CA ARG A 105 -2.11 2.73 -16.92
C ARG A 105 -3.14 1.72 -17.39
N GLU A 106 -2.81 0.94 -18.42
CA GLU A 106 -3.68 -0.09 -18.97
C GLU A 106 -4.06 -1.13 -17.91
N GLU A 107 -3.11 -1.51 -17.04
CA GLU A 107 -3.35 -2.42 -15.94
C GLU A 107 -4.19 -1.79 -14.82
N ILE A 108 -4.00 -0.51 -14.53
CA ILE A 108 -4.76 0.24 -13.52
C ILE A 108 -6.22 0.36 -13.96
N GLU A 109 -6.48 0.68 -15.22
CA GLU A 109 -7.82 0.89 -15.75
C GLU A 109 -8.58 -0.42 -16.11
N GLN A 110 -7.89 -1.55 -16.08
CA GLN A 110 -8.38 -2.83 -16.63
C GLN A 110 -9.65 -3.33 -15.97
N TYR A 111 -9.76 -3.26 -14.64
CA TYR A 111 -10.91 -3.78 -13.88
C TYR A 111 -12.08 -2.79 -13.74
N GLY A 112 -11.86 -1.54 -14.10
CA GLY A 112 -12.88 -0.50 -13.99
C GLY A 112 -13.21 -0.13 -12.55
N ASP A 113 -12.22 -0.19 -11.68
CA ASP A 113 -12.35 0.27 -10.32
C ASP A 113 -12.81 1.72 -10.25
N THR A 114 -13.52 2.07 -9.19
CA THR A 114 -14.02 3.43 -8.97
C THR A 114 -13.07 4.28 -8.15
N ASN A 115 -12.15 3.65 -7.42
CA ASN A 115 -11.15 4.30 -6.59
C ASN A 115 -9.80 3.55 -6.64
N LEU A 116 -8.73 4.25 -6.29
CA LEU A 116 -7.38 3.70 -6.34
C LEU A 116 -7.11 2.64 -5.25
N GLY A 117 -7.85 2.67 -4.13
CA GLY A 117 -7.72 1.66 -3.08
C GLY A 117 -8.03 0.24 -3.58
N ASP A 118 -9.04 0.10 -4.45
CA ASP A 118 -9.39 -1.18 -5.05
C ASP A 118 -8.32 -1.67 -6.03
N VAL A 119 -7.67 -0.78 -6.77
CA VAL A 119 -6.51 -1.11 -7.61
C VAL A 119 -5.36 -1.63 -6.75
N MET A 120 -5.05 -0.94 -5.64
CA MET A 120 -3.92 -1.27 -4.77
C MET A 120 -3.96 -2.70 -4.22
N ARG A 121 -5.13 -3.23 -3.87
CA ARG A 121 -5.25 -4.58 -3.29
C ARG A 121 -4.84 -5.70 -4.25
N ARG A 122 -4.76 -5.44 -5.58
CA ARG A 122 -4.36 -6.41 -6.61
C ARG A 122 -2.87 -6.35 -6.92
N LEU A 123 -2.16 -5.37 -6.35
CA LEU A 123 -0.74 -5.17 -6.64
C LEU A 123 0.14 -6.20 -5.92
N PRO A 124 1.26 -6.60 -6.53
CA PRO A 124 2.19 -7.54 -5.94
C PRO A 124 2.72 -7.11 -4.57
N GLY A 125 2.62 -7.99 -3.56
CA GLY A 125 3.12 -7.73 -2.22
C GLY A 125 2.32 -6.68 -1.42
N VAL A 126 1.19 -6.21 -1.96
CA VAL A 126 0.34 -5.19 -1.31
C VAL A 126 -0.85 -5.84 -0.63
N THR A 127 -1.14 -5.41 0.59
CA THR A 127 -2.33 -5.77 1.37
C THR A 127 -3.17 -4.54 1.64
N GLN A 128 -4.48 -4.71 1.72
CA GLN A 128 -5.40 -3.68 2.17
C GLN A 128 -6.09 -4.14 3.45
N GLY A 129 -5.98 -3.35 4.49
CA GLY A 129 -6.70 -3.55 5.75
C GLY A 129 -8.21 -3.44 5.59
N GLY A 130 -8.95 -3.55 6.71
CA GLY A 130 -10.40 -3.38 6.71
C GLY A 130 -11.17 -4.56 6.13
N ARG A 131 -12.47 -4.34 5.90
CA ARG A 131 -13.42 -5.35 5.41
C ARG A 131 -13.29 -5.53 3.90
N PRO A 132 -13.60 -6.73 3.36
CA PRO A 132 -13.74 -6.93 1.92
C PRO A 132 -14.68 -5.91 1.27
N GLY A 133 -14.26 -5.34 0.13
CA GLY A 133 -15.06 -4.35 -0.61
C GLY A 133 -15.20 -2.99 0.07
N ARG A 134 -14.49 -2.75 1.18
CA ARG A 134 -14.42 -1.48 1.89
C ARG A 134 -12.97 -1.02 1.91
N GLY A 135 -12.73 0.25 1.75
CA GLY A 135 -11.39 0.82 1.83
C GLY A 135 -10.66 0.50 3.14
N GLY A 136 -9.36 0.71 3.16
CA GLY A 136 -8.55 0.49 4.36
C GLY A 136 -7.09 0.80 4.13
N ALA A 137 -6.31 0.80 5.20
CA ALA A 137 -4.89 1.11 5.13
C ALA A 137 -4.15 0.16 4.17
N ILE A 138 -3.38 0.74 3.27
CA ILE A 138 -2.53 0.02 2.34
C ILE A 138 -1.19 -0.29 3.01
N ALA A 139 -0.74 -1.53 2.86
CA ALA A 139 0.51 -2.01 3.44
C ALA A 139 1.26 -2.89 2.45
N MET A 140 2.58 -2.76 2.41
CA MET A 140 3.46 -3.72 1.72
C MET A 140 3.91 -4.80 2.71
N ARG A 141 4.08 -6.04 2.22
CA ARG A 141 4.54 -7.17 3.05
C ARG A 141 3.70 -7.40 4.31
N GLY A 142 2.43 -6.99 4.26
CA GLY A 142 1.52 -7.05 5.40
C GLY A 142 1.87 -6.11 6.55
N MET A 143 2.90 -5.27 6.44
CA MET A 143 3.32 -4.34 7.49
C MET A 143 2.55 -3.02 7.39
N GLY A 144 1.53 -2.87 8.25
CA GLY A 144 0.74 -1.64 8.41
C GLY A 144 1.46 -0.56 9.23
N GLY A 145 0.71 0.39 9.78
CA GLY A 145 1.21 1.31 10.82
C GLY A 145 2.31 2.29 10.37
N GLY A 146 2.42 2.61 9.06
CA GLY A 146 3.41 3.56 8.54
C GLY A 146 4.74 2.95 8.12
N PHE A 147 4.88 1.61 8.11
CA PHE A 147 6.04 0.91 7.54
C PHE A 147 6.08 1.01 6.00
N THR A 148 4.94 1.19 5.36
CA THR A 148 4.81 1.46 3.93
C THR A 148 4.71 2.95 3.68
N GLN A 149 5.54 3.49 2.80
CA GLN A 149 5.43 4.87 2.35
C GLN A 149 4.57 4.95 1.10
N ILE A 150 3.62 5.90 1.07
CA ILE A 150 2.83 6.20 -0.13
C ILE A 150 3.18 7.61 -0.56
N LEU A 151 3.54 7.75 -1.83
CA LEU A 151 3.90 9.01 -2.48
C LEU A 151 2.93 9.32 -3.60
N LEU A 152 2.71 10.60 -3.84
CA LEU A 152 2.01 11.13 -5.00
C LEU A 152 3.01 12.02 -5.76
N ASP A 153 3.37 11.61 -6.99
CA ASP A 153 4.43 12.23 -7.80
C ASP A 153 5.76 12.43 -7.04
N GLY A 154 6.18 11.38 -6.32
CA GLY A 154 7.40 11.37 -5.54
C GLY A 154 7.34 12.19 -4.24
N GLN A 155 6.19 12.74 -3.87
CA GLN A 155 5.99 13.52 -2.66
C GLN A 155 5.03 12.83 -1.69
N ARG A 156 5.24 13.02 -0.39
CA ARG A 156 4.35 12.44 0.62
C ARG A 156 2.93 12.97 0.48
N ILE A 157 1.98 12.04 0.62
CA ILE A 157 0.57 12.38 0.71
C ILE A 157 0.34 13.24 1.96
N PRO A 158 -0.39 14.36 1.86
CA PRO A 158 -0.73 15.18 3.02
C PRO A 158 -1.49 14.36 4.09
N PRO A 159 -1.25 14.60 5.38
CA PRO A 159 -2.06 13.99 6.43
C PRO A 159 -3.55 14.28 6.22
N GLY A 160 -4.38 13.23 6.36
CA GLY A 160 -5.83 13.33 6.16
C GLY A 160 -6.33 13.15 4.72
N PHE A 161 -5.44 13.15 3.74
CA PHE A 161 -5.79 12.81 2.35
C PHE A 161 -5.81 11.28 2.16
N SER A 162 -6.90 10.74 1.65
CA SER A 162 -7.02 9.32 1.33
C SER A 162 -6.76 9.07 -0.15
N ILE A 163 -5.98 8.04 -0.48
CA ILE A 163 -5.76 7.61 -1.86
C ILE A 163 -7.05 7.13 -2.55
N GLU A 164 -8.08 6.79 -1.78
CA GLU A 164 -9.40 6.43 -2.29
C GLU A 164 -10.13 7.60 -2.96
N GLN A 165 -9.67 8.84 -2.73
CA GLN A 165 -10.15 10.04 -3.39
C GLN A 165 -9.61 10.19 -4.82
N ILE A 166 -8.52 9.47 -5.14
CA ILE A 166 -7.94 9.44 -6.49
C ILE A 166 -8.67 8.37 -7.28
N THR A 167 -9.16 8.74 -8.46
CA THR A 167 -9.72 7.76 -9.40
C THR A 167 -8.62 7.14 -10.27
N PRO A 168 -8.76 5.89 -10.72
CA PRO A 168 -7.77 5.23 -11.57
C PRO A 168 -7.41 6.04 -12.82
N GLU A 169 -8.36 6.81 -13.35
CA GLU A 169 -8.20 7.64 -14.54
C GLU A 169 -7.19 8.78 -14.37
N GLN A 170 -6.93 9.20 -13.13
CA GLN A 170 -5.99 10.26 -12.81
C GLN A 170 -4.55 9.77 -12.75
N VAL A 171 -4.35 8.44 -12.76
CA VAL A 171 -3.05 7.80 -12.56
C VAL A 171 -2.45 7.40 -13.91
N GLU A 172 -1.20 7.74 -14.13
CA GLU A 172 -0.41 7.29 -15.29
C GLU A 172 0.21 5.94 -15.03
N ARG A 173 0.82 5.76 -13.84
CA ARG A 173 1.41 4.50 -13.40
C ARG A 173 1.56 4.45 -11.89
N ILE A 174 1.73 3.25 -11.36
CA ILE A 174 2.10 3.02 -9.96
C ILE A 174 3.45 2.33 -9.93
N GLU A 175 4.37 2.87 -9.16
CA GLU A 175 5.71 2.34 -8.97
C GLU A 175 5.82 1.75 -7.57
N ILE A 176 6.17 0.47 -7.45
CA ILE A 176 6.37 -0.22 -6.19
C ILE A 176 7.88 -0.45 -6.02
N LEU A 177 8.47 0.25 -5.06
CA LEU A 177 9.88 0.13 -4.71
C LEU A 177 10.02 -0.83 -3.52
N ARG A 178 10.52 -2.03 -3.76
CA ARG A 178 10.74 -3.04 -2.71
C ARG A 178 11.95 -2.74 -1.83
N ALA A 179 12.92 -2.02 -2.40
CA ALA A 179 14.12 -1.56 -1.72
C ALA A 179 14.41 -0.10 -2.08
N PRO A 180 14.69 0.78 -1.09
CA PRO A 180 14.97 2.19 -1.34
C PRO A 180 16.34 2.40 -1.98
N THR A 181 16.49 3.50 -2.74
CA THR A 181 17.78 4.06 -3.15
C THR A 181 18.07 5.34 -2.37
N ALA A 182 19.30 5.88 -2.47
CA ALA A 182 19.62 7.14 -1.81
C ALA A 182 18.76 8.30 -2.35
N GLU A 183 18.42 8.27 -3.61
CA GLU A 183 17.55 9.24 -4.26
C GLU A 183 16.08 9.09 -3.84
N THR A 184 15.53 7.87 -3.81
CA THR A 184 14.11 7.66 -3.49
C THR A 184 13.80 7.80 -1.99
N GLY A 185 14.84 7.80 -1.15
CA GLY A 185 14.73 7.95 0.30
C GLY A 185 14.49 6.64 1.05
N ALA A 186 14.94 6.58 2.30
CA ALA A 186 14.99 5.36 3.13
C ALA A 186 13.89 5.29 4.21
N ARG A 187 12.82 6.09 4.10
CA ARG A 187 11.77 6.26 5.14
C ARG A 187 10.73 5.16 5.20
N ALA A 188 10.92 4.06 4.49
CA ALA A 188 9.97 2.96 4.41
C ALA A 188 10.66 1.62 4.65
N ILE A 189 10.34 0.96 5.75
CA ILE A 189 10.91 -0.35 6.10
C ILE A 189 10.33 -1.46 5.21
N ALA A 190 9.03 -1.39 4.91
CA ALA A 190 8.35 -2.38 4.08
C ALA A 190 8.51 -2.12 2.58
N GLY A 191 8.64 -0.86 2.17
CA GLY A 191 8.76 -0.41 0.80
C GLY A 191 7.95 0.86 0.53
N THR A 192 8.07 1.37 -0.69
CA THR A 192 7.42 2.62 -1.13
C THR A 192 6.50 2.34 -2.31
N ILE A 193 5.30 2.90 -2.29
CA ILE A 193 4.35 2.95 -3.41
C ILE A 193 4.28 4.39 -3.88
N ASN A 194 4.71 4.65 -5.12
CA ASN A 194 4.68 5.97 -5.72
C ASN A 194 3.60 6.01 -6.80
N ILE A 195 2.61 6.85 -6.62
CA ILE A 195 1.48 7.06 -7.54
C ILE A 195 1.85 8.24 -8.43
N ILE A 196 2.01 8.01 -9.71
CA ILE A 196 2.30 9.06 -10.70
C ILE A 196 0.98 9.46 -11.37
N LEU A 197 0.61 10.72 -11.21
CA LEU A 197 -0.56 11.29 -11.88
C LEU A 197 -0.29 11.47 -13.38
N ARG A 198 -1.38 11.58 -14.15
CA ARG A 198 -1.37 11.72 -15.61
C ARG A 198 -0.31 12.68 -16.12
N GLU A 199 0.44 12.22 -17.10
CA GLU A 199 1.41 13.01 -17.83
C GLU A 199 0.78 13.58 -19.12
N PRO A 200 1.09 14.81 -19.50
CA PRO A 200 0.58 15.38 -20.73
C PRO A 200 1.22 14.72 -21.96
N LEU A 201 0.39 14.36 -22.91
CA LEU A 201 0.80 13.78 -24.18
C LEU A 201 0.72 14.84 -25.29
N ARG A 202 1.53 14.71 -26.34
CA ARG A 202 1.44 15.59 -27.53
C ARG A 202 0.24 15.27 -28.43
N GLN A 203 -0.55 14.27 -28.10
CA GLN A 203 -1.78 13.93 -28.82
C GLN A 203 -2.98 14.57 -28.13
N THR A 204 -3.83 15.23 -28.91
CA THR A 204 -5.13 15.69 -28.42
C THR A 204 -5.97 14.46 -28.04
N ASN A 205 -6.42 14.43 -26.81
CA ASN A 205 -7.27 13.38 -26.27
C ASN A 205 -8.33 14.00 -25.37
N ASN A 206 -9.56 13.55 -25.49
CA ASN A 206 -10.69 14.07 -24.73
C ASN A 206 -11.54 12.87 -24.28
N ASP A 207 -11.33 12.40 -23.06
CA ASP A 207 -11.96 11.22 -22.50
C ASP A 207 -13.05 11.62 -21.48
N LEU A 208 -14.25 11.08 -21.63
CA LEU A 208 -15.35 11.21 -20.68
C LEU A 208 -15.76 9.83 -20.16
N ARG A 209 -15.92 9.70 -18.87
CA ARG A 209 -16.41 8.49 -18.22
C ARG A 209 -17.53 8.83 -17.26
N ALA A 210 -18.58 8.03 -17.28
CA ALA A 210 -19.69 8.15 -16.35
C ALA A 210 -20.08 6.75 -15.86
N GLY A 211 -20.32 6.60 -14.59
CA GLY A 211 -20.64 5.31 -13.98
C GLY A 211 -21.55 5.42 -12.79
N VAL A 212 -22.13 4.30 -12.43
CA VAL A 212 -22.90 4.13 -11.20
C VAL A 212 -22.55 2.78 -10.58
N GLN A 213 -22.30 2.79 -9.28
CA GLN A 213 -22.12 1.58 -8.48
C GLN A 213 -23.32 1.41 -7.55
N MET A 214 -23.73 0.18 -7.33
CA MET A 214 -24.77 -0.20 -6.38
C MET A 214 -24.18 -1.16 -5.35
N ASP A 215 -24.35 -0.82 -4.06
CA ASP A 215 -24.02 -1.67 -2.90
C ASP A 215 -25.19 -1.65 -1.92
N ARG A 216 -25.79 -2.81 -1.62
CA ARG A 216 -26.95 -2.93 -0.71
C ARG A 216 -28.12 -1.97 -1.04
N GLY A 217 -28.41 -1.79 -2.32
CA GLY A 217 -29.48 -0.89 -2.78
C GLY A 217 -29.12 0.60 -2.75
N LYS A 218 -27.91 0.97 -2.32
CA LYS A 218 -27.42 2.35 -2.34
C LYS A 218 -26.67 2.62 -3.64
N LEU A 219 -26.99 3.73 -4.29
CA LEU A 219 -26.39 4.14 -5.56
C LEU A 219 -25.24 5.13 -5.32
N SER A 220 -24.15 4.92 -6.00
CA SER A 220 -22.94 5.73 -5.96
C SER A 220 -22.54 6.15 -7.39
N PRO A 221 -23.12 7.24 -7.93
CA PRO A 221 -22.75 7.76 -9.23
C PRO A 221 -21.35 8.41 -9.21
N ASN A 222 -20.62 8.30 -10.30
CA ASN A 222 -19.32 8.95 -10.48
C ASN A 222 -19.11 9.36 -11.94
N GLY A 223 -18.23 10.35 -12.14
CA GLY A 223 -17.85 10.81 -13.47
C GLY A 223 -16.46 11.39 -13.48
N SER A 224 -15.78 11.26 -14.61
CA SER A 224 -14.47 11.90 -14.84
C SER A 224 -14.34 12.37 -16.28
N TRP A 225 -13.66 13.50 -16.43
CA TRP A 225 -13.30 14.08 -17.71
C TRP A 225 -11.80 14.37 -17.73
N THR A 226 -11.16 13.96 -18.83
CA THR A 226 -9.71 14.18 -19.03
C THR A 226 -9.46 14.77 -20.41
N ARG A 227 -8.70 15.85 -20.47
CA ARG A 227 -8.22 16.45 -21.72
C ARG A 227 -6.71 16.53 -21.72
N ASN A 228 -6.10 16.04 -22.80
CA ASN A 228 -4.72 16.29 -23.18
C ASN A 228 -4.73 17.15 -24.45
N ASP A 229 -3.85 18.13 -24.51
CA ASP A 229 -3.66 18.91 -25.71
C ASP A 229 -2.29 19.60 -25.69
N THR A 230 -1.96 20.27 -26.80
CA THR A 230 -0.76 21.10 -26.93
C THR A 230 -1.14 22.58 -26.83
N PHE A 231 -0.20 23.42 -26.42
CA PHE A 231 -0.31 24.87 -26.47
C PHE A 231 1.01 25.48 -26.93
N GLY A 232 0.95 26.32 -27.93
CA GLY A 232 2.14 26.78 -28.65
C GLY A 232 2.93 25.60 -29.26
N GLU A 233 4.15 25.85 -29.67
CA GLU A 233 4.99 24.83 -30.33
C GLU A 233 5.62 23.82 -29.36
N LYS A 234 5.84 24.23 -28.12
CA LYS A 234 6.66 23.49 -27.13
C LYS A 234 5.90 23.08 -25.87
N GLY A 235 4.65 23.49 -25.74
CA GLY A 235 3.83 23.25 -24.57
C GLY A 235 2.88 22.06 -24.74
N THR A 236 2.69 21.28 -23.68
CA THR A 236 1.66 20.24 -23.57
C THR A 236 0.95 20.37 -22.23
N TYR A 237 -0.33 20.03 -22.16
CA TYR A 237 -1.06 20.01 -20.90
C TYR A 237 -1.99 18.80 -20.78
N ASN A 238 -2.24 18.41 -19.55
CA ASN A 238 -3.28 17.49 -19.17
C ASN A 238 -4.13 18.12 -18.06
N ILE A 239 -5.44 18.04 -18.19
CA ILE A 239 -6.39 18.40 -17.14
C ILE A 239 -7.31 17.22 -16.93
N THR A 240 -7.49 16.81 -15.67
CA THR A 240 -8.45 15.77 -15.27
C THR A 240 -9.34 16.34 -14.15
N ALA A 241 -10.65 16.23 -14.34
CA ALA A 241 -11.65 16.52 -13.32
C ALA A 241 -12.46 15.25 -13.03
N SER A 242 -12.67 14.93 -11.77
CA SER A 242 -13.53 13.81 -11.36
C SER A 242 -14.41 14.22 -10.19
N THR A 243 -15.61 13.66 -10.16
CA THR A 243 -16.59 13.84 -9.07
C THR A 243 -17.33 12.53 -8.84
N GLY A 244 -17.78 12.34 -7.62
CA GLY A 244 -18.57 11.16 -7.27
C GLY A 244 -19.29 11.30 -5.95
N LEU A 245 -20.34 10.51 -5.83
CA LEU A 245 -21.02 10.22 -4.58
C LEU A 245 -20.70 8.77 -4.21
N THR A 246 -20.21 8.52 -3.01
CA THR A 246 -20.08 7.17 -2.44
C THR A 246 -21.09 7.03 -1.32
N HIS A 247 -21.99 6.09 -1.45
CA HIS A 247 -23.01 5.81 -0.44
C HIS A 247 -22.87 4.38 0.03
N GLN A 248 -22.56 4.18 1.31
CA GLN A 248 -22.24 2.88 1.89
C GLN A 248 -23.03 2.61 3.17
N LEU A 249 -23.68 1.45 3.23
CA LEU A 249 -24.33 0.92 4.42
C LEU A 249 -23.46 -0.14 5.10
N THR A 250 -23.21 0.00 6.40
CA THR A 250 -22.31 -0.89 7.15
C THR A 250 -23.02 -1.43 8.40
N ASP A 251 -23.19 -2.76 8.47
CA ASP A 251 -23.73 -3.44 9.66
C ASP A 251 -22.60 -4.14 10.42
N THR A 252 -22.60 -3.98 11.74
CA THR A 252 -21.65 -4.61 12.66
C THR A 252 -22.41 -5.24 13.82
N TYR A 253 -22.10 -6.50 14.10
CA TYR A 253 -22.54 -7.20 15.30
C TYR A 253 -21.32 -7.41 16.18
N ALA A 254 -21.42 -7.16 17.49
CA ALA A 254 -20.34 -7.49 18.39
C ALA A 254 -20.89 -8.17 19.66
N THR A 255 -20.15 -9.19 20.10
CA THR A 255 -20.40 -9.86 21.38
C THR A 255 -19.21 -9.58 22.29
N THR A 256 -19.48 -9.01 23.45
CA THR A 256 -18.48 -8.75 24.49
C THR A 256 -18.76 -9.68 25.67
N THR A 257 -17.76 -10.47 26.08
CA THR A 257 -17.84 -11.33 27.26
C THR A 257 -16.72 -10.98 28.23
N TYR A 258 -17.04 -11.03 29.52
CA TYR A 258 -16.07 -10.98 30.60
C TYR A 258 -16.17 -12.29 31.37
N ASN A 259 -15.05 -12.97 31.51
CA ASN A 259 -14.93 -14.22 32.24
C ASN A 259 -13.84 -14.07 33.31
N ASP A 260 -13.96 -14.79 34.42
CA ASP A 260 -12.83 -14.97 35.34
C ASP A 260 -11.67 -15.62 34.59
N ALA A 261 -10.48 -15.08 34.74
CA ALA A 261 -9.33 -15.49 33.90
C ALA A 261 -8.79 -16.88 34.27
N LEU A 262 -9.03 -17.35 35.51
CA LEU A 262 -8.56 -18.65 36.01
C LEU A 262 -9.61 -19.75 35.84
N SER A 263 -10.82 -19.51 36.34
CA SER A 263 -11.91 -20.49 36.31
C SER A 263 -12.68 -20.51 34.98
N ASN A 264 -12.50 -19.46 34.15
CA ASN A 264 -13.27 -19.19 32.93
C ASN A 264 -14.79 -19.01 33.18
N ALA A 265 -15.20 -18.84 34.45
CA ALA A 265 -16.59 -18.57 34.80
C ALA A 265 -17.10 -17.29 34.15
N PRO A 266 -18.31 -17.26 33.56
CA PRO A 266 -18.84 -16.09 32.92
C PRO A 266 -19.25 -15.04 33.97
N LEU A 267 -18.84 -13.77 33.77
CA LEU A 267 -19.14 -12.65 34.64
C LEU A 267 -20.13 -11.66 33.98
N LEU A 268 -19.99 -11.47 32.66
CA LEU A 268 -20.84 -10.56 31.88
C LEU A 268 -20.85 -10.99 30.41
N ALA A 269 -22.01 -10.92 29.78
CA ALA A 269 -22.16 -11.04 28.33
C ALA A 269 -23.10 -9.97 27.78
N GLN A 270 -22.65 -9.28 26.74
CA GLN A 270 -23.39 -8.22 26.05
C GLN A 270 -23.31 -8.42 24.54
N GLN A 271 -24.38 -8.09 23.84
CA GLN A 271 -24.43 -8.10 22.38
C GLN A 271 -24.81 -6.72 21.88
N SER A 272 -24.05 -6.20 20.94
CA SER A 272 -24.36 -4.94 20.28
C SER A 272 -24.56 -5.14 18.78
N PHE A 273 -25.48 -4.36 18.23
CA PHE A 273 -25.66 -4.16 16.80
C PHE A 273 -25.41 -2.69 16.48
N SER A 274 -24.78 -2.39 15.36
CA SER A 274 -24.64 -1.03 14.86
C SER A 274 -24.79 -1.01 13.35
N ARG A 275 -25.59 -0.08 12.86
CA ARG A 275 -25.74 0.26 11.44
C ARG A 275 -25.19 1.66 11.21
N ALA A 276 -24.27 1.79 10.28
CA ALA A 276 -23.76 3.08 9.84
C ALA A 276 -24.12 3.31 8.36
N ASP A 277 -24.62 4.50 8.07
CA ASP A 277 -24.92 5.02 6.73
C ASP A 277 -23.93 6.13 6.41
N ASP A 278 -23.01 5.87 5.49
CA ASP A 278 -21.90 6.71 5.09
C ASP A 278 -22.18 7.32 3.73
N GLU A 279 -22.23 8.64 3.62
CA GLU A 279 -22.30 9.38 2.36
C GLU A 279 -21.06 10.26 2.20
N ARG A 280 -20.36 10.12 1.08
CA ARG A 280 -19.19 10.93 0.74
C ARG A 280 -19.33 11.50 -0.65
N ARG A 281 -19.13 12.82 -0.77
CA ARG A 281 -19.10 13.54 -2.05
C ARG A 281 -17.69 14.05 -2.27
N ASN A 282 -17.14 13.77 -3.43
CA ASN A 282 -15.79 14.19 -3.77
C ASN A 282 -15.76 14.98 -5.08
N LEU A 283 -14.92 16.00 -5.09
CA LEU A 283 -14.48 16.70 -6.29
C LEU A 283 -12.95 16.70 -6.28
N PHE A 284 -12.34 16.22 -7.35
CA PHE A 284 -10.90 16.25 -7.53
C PHE A 284 -10.58 16.81 -8.91
N VAL A 285 -9.71 17.82 -8.96
CA VAL A 285 -9.22 18.41 -10.20
C VAL A 285 -7.71 18.40 -10.15
N SER A 286 -7.07 17.85 -11.19
CA SER A 286 -5.62 17.90 -11.37
C SER A 286 -5.27 18.46 -12.73
N GLY A 287 -4.16 19.21 -12.80
CA GLY A 287 -3.61 19.75 -14.02
C GLY A 287 -2.09 19.62 -14.03
N ARG A 288 -1.54 19.28 -15.20
CA ARG A 288 -0.09 19.29 -15.46
C ARG A 288 0.16 20.00 -16.77
N ALA A 289 1.09 20.92 -16.77
CA ALA A 289 1.58 21.58 -17.96
C ALA A 289 3.10 21.40 -18.06
N GLN A 290 3.60 21.17 -19.26
CA GLN A 290 5.01 20.94 -19.53
C GLN A 290 5.46 21.78 -20.72
N TRP A 291 6.63 22.39 -20.61
CA TRP A 291 7.28 23.14 -21.67
C TRP A 291 8.64 22.53 -21.97
N GLN A 292 8.85 22.20 -23.23
CA GLN A 292 10.15 21.77 -23.72
C GLN A 292 11.03 23.02 -23.92
N LEU A 293 12.09 23.17 -23.13
CA LEU A 293 13.00 24.32 -23.18
C LEU A 293 14.12 24.12 -24.21
N GLY A 294 14.59 22.89 -24.34
CA GLY A 294 15.65 22.42 -25.22
C GLY A 294 15.68 20.91 -25.36
N ALA A 295 16.66 20.34 -26.02
CA ALA A 295 16.83 18.90 -26.13
C ALA A 295 17.10 18.27 -24.74
N GLY A 296 16.12 17.52 -24.20
CA GLY A 296 16.17 16.95 -22.85
C GLY A 296 16.05 17.97 -21.72
N GLU A 297 15.62 19.22 -22.00
CA GLU A 297 15.35 20.25 -21.00
C GLU A 297 13.85 20.52 -20.91
N GLN A 298 13.32 20.57 -19.69
CA GLN A 298 11.89 20.66 -19.46
C GLN A 298 11.57 21.50 -18.21
N PHE A 299 10.54 22.32 -18.33
CA PHE A 299 9.86 22.94 -17.19
C PHE A 299 8.48 22.33 -17.05
N GLY A 300 8.11 21.95 -15.85
CA GLY A 300 6.81 21.37 -15.52
C GLY A 300 6.12 22.10 -14.38
N LEU A 301 4.82 22.31 -14.52
CA LEU A 301 3.91 22.80 -13.49
C LEU A 301 2.82 21.76 -13.30
N GLN A 302 2.58 21.37 -12.07
CA GLN A 302 1.51 20.43 -11.71
C GLN A 302 0.75 20.97 -10.51
N SER A 303 -0.56 20.88 -10.57
CA SER A 303 -1.43 21.25 -9.45
C SER A 303 -2.55 20.25 -9.27
N PHE A 304 -3.04 20.11 -8.06
CA PHE A 304 -4.31 19.46 -7.79
C PHE A 304 -5.06 20.12 -6.64
N VAL A 305 -6.38 20.02 -6.71
CA VAL A 305 -7.32 20.42 -5.66
C VAL A 305 -8.29 19.27 -5.42
N SER A 306 -8.54 18.98 -4.15
CA SER A 306 -9.54 18.00 -3.73
C SER A 306 -10.45 18.64 -2.68
N HIS A 307 -11.76 18.49 -2.87
CA HIS A 307 -12.81 18.91 -1.94
C HIS A 307 -13.70 17.71 -1.63
N ASN A 308 -13.82 17.35 -0.36
CA ASN A 308 -14.58 16.18 0.06
C ASN A 308 -15.51 16.54 1.20
N LEU A 309 -16.76 16.12 1.08
CA LEU A 309 -17.77 16.18 2.13
C LEU A 309 -18.04 14.74 2.60
N SER A 310 -18.17 14.54 3.89
CA SER A 310 -18.48 13.26 4.49
C SER A 310 -19.57 13.42 5.53
N ASP A 311 -20.65 12.69 5.37
CA ASP A 311 -21.76 12.60 6.30
C ASP A 311 -21.91 11.14 6.73
N ASN A 312 -21.98 10.88 8.04
CA ASN A 312 -22.20 9.56 8.59
C ASN A 312 -23.27 9.62 9.67
N PHE A 313 -24.25 8.73 9.59
CA PHE A 313 -25.23 8.46 10.61
C PHE A 313 -25.06 7.02 11.11
N SER A 314 -25.08 6.82 12.40
CA SER A 314 -24.99 5.48 12.98
C SER A 314 -26.02 5.28 14.09
N ASP A 315 -26.75 4.17 14.00
CA ASP A 315 -27.66 3.71 15.01
C ASP A 315 -27.18 2.39 15.58
N GLY A 316 -27.31 2.22 16.88
CA GLY A 316 -26.86 1.02 17.57
C GLY A 316 -27.73 0.64 18.75
N THR A 317 -27.74 -0.65 19.05
CA THR A 317 -28.38 -1.23 20.24
C THR A 317 -27.38 -2.04 21.04
N LEU A 318 -27.56 -2.09 22.34
CA LEU A 318 -26.80 -2.91 23.27
C LEU A 318 -27.76 -3.70 24.16
N THR A 319 -27.67 -5.02 24.08
CA THR A 319 -28.47 -5.95 24.90
C THR A 319 -27.55 -6.68 25.86
N GLN A 320 -27.89 -6.66 27.13
CA GLN A 320 -27.22 -7.46 28.14
C GLN A 320 -27.85 -8.85 28.18
N LEU A 321 -27.03 -9.87 27.95
CA LEU A 321 -27.45 -11.28 27.97
C LEU A 321 -27.27 -11.92 29.34
N PHE A 322 -26.22 -11.49 30.08
CA PHE A 322 -25.85 -12.05 31.36
C PHE A 322 -25.04 -11.05 32.19
N GLY A 323 -25.10 -11.16 33.51
CA GLY A 323 -24.28 -10.40 34.46
C GLY A 323 -25.06 -9.36 35.25
N LEU A 324 -24.54 -8.95 36.41
CA LEU A 324 -25.16 -8.04 37.35
C LEU A 324 -24.84 -6.56 37.05
N ARG A 325 -23.77 -6.28 36.35
CA ARG A 325 -23.40 -4.90 35.98
C ARG A 325 -24.35 -4.39 34.90
N PRO A 326 -25.09 -3.28 35.13
CA PRO A 326 -26.03 -2.78 34.15
C PRO A 326 -25.34 -2.37 32.84
N ALA A 327 -26.05 -2.52 31.72
CA ALA A 327 -25.60 -2.03 30.45
C ALA A 327 -25.45 -0.49 30.49
N PRO A 328 -24.39 0.09 29.93
CA PRO A 328 -24.18 1.54 29.96
C PRO A 328 -25.24 2.33 29.15
N TYR A 329 -25.89 1.69 28.21
CA TYR A 329 -26.98 2.21 27.38
C TYR A 329 -27.78 1.06 26.76
N ALA A 330 -28.97 1.34 26.27
CA ALA A 330 -29.77 0.42 25.45
C ALA A 330 -29.69 0.81 23.97
N THR A 331 -29.71 2.10 23.64
CA THR A 331 -29.58 2.62 22.28
C THR A 331 -28.52 3.71 22.18
N ARG A 332 -27.91 3.82 21.02
CA ARG A 332 -26.91 4.81 20.71
C ARG A 332 -27.19 5.40 19.32
N HIS A 333 -27.11 6.72 19.22
CA HIS A 333 -27.16 7.47 17.95
C HIS A 333 -25.83 8.22 17.76
N GLY A 334 -25.24 8.10 16.59
CA GLY A 334 -24.01 8.79 16.22
C GLY A 334 -24.20 9.60 14.96
N THR A 335 -23.59 10.78 14.92
CA THR A 335 -23.52 11.65 13.74
C THR A 335 -22.08 12.08 13.51
N PHE A 336 -21.70 12.20 12.26
CA PHE A 336 -20.43 12.80 11.86
C PHE A 336 -20.64 13.57 10.58
N THR A 337 -20.17 14.81 10.54
CA THR A 337 -20.05 15.62 9.32
C THR A 337 -18.63 16.12 9.19
N GLY A 338 -18.10 16.14 7.98
CA GLY A 338 -16.72 16.59 7.75
C GLY A 338 -16.52 17.19 6.38
N THR A 339 -15.75 18.26 6.33
CA THR A 339 -15.23 18.87 5.10
C THR A 339 -13.72 18.71 5.09
N PHE A 340 -13.16 18.26 3.95
CA PHE A 340 -11.73 18.03 3.78
C PHE A 340 -11.26 18.65 2.47
N ASP A 341 -10.39 19.65 2.58
CA ASP A 341 -9.84 20.39 1.46
C ASP A 341 -8.34 20.16 1.36
N VAL A 342 -7.86 19.87 0.15
CA VAL A 342 -6.44 19.77 -0.16
C VAL A 342 -6.14 20.56 -1.41
N ALA A 343 -5.08 21.34 -1.39
CA ALA A 343 -4.52 21.95 -2.60
C ALA A 343 -3.00 21.82 -2.59
N ARG A 344 -2.41 21.51 -3.75
CA ARG A 344 -0.96 21.46 -3.92
C ARG A 344 -0.55 21.94 -5.30
N VAL A 345 0.57 22.63 -5.34
CA VAL A 345 1.25 23.04 -6.57
C VAL A 345 2.70 22.54 -6.51
N ASN A 346 3.13 21.88 -7.56
CA ASN A 346 4.49 21.38 -7.76
C ASN A 346 5.10 22.02 -9.00
N VAL A 347 6.37 22.38 -8.91
CA VAL A 347 7.17 22.88 -10.01
C VAL A 347 8.40 22.01 -10.14
N ASN A 348 8.74 21.63 -11.36
CA ASN A 348 9.97 20.91 -11.69
C ASN A 348 10.69 21.55 -12.87
N LEU A 349 12.01 21.58 -12.79
CA LEU A 349 12.91 22.09 -13.83
C LEU A 349 14.02 21.10 -14.05
N ASN A 350 14.14 20.59 -15.27
CA ASN A 350 15.24 19.74 -15.72
C ASN A 350 16.04 20.52 -16.75
N LYS A 351 17.34 20.65 -16.51
CA LYS A 351 18.24 21.33 -17.42
C LYS A 351 19.57 20.59 -17.56
N ARG A 352 20.25 20.83 -18.69
CA ARG A 352 21.60 20.32 -18.96
C ARG A 352 22.63 21.45 -18.83
N PHE A 353 23.75 21.19 -18.18
CA PHE A 353 24.93 22.04 -18.23
C PHE A 353 25.76 21.70 -19.47
N ASP A 354 25.93 20.40 -19.72
CA ASP A 354 26.68 19.86 -20.85
C ASP A 354 26.14 18.44 -21.21
N ALA A 355 26.85 17.74 -22.09
CA ALA A 355 26.45 16.39 -22.52
C ALA A 355 26.45 15.34 -21.38
N ALA A 356 27.31 15.52 -20.38
CA ALA A 356 27.48 14.58 -19.26
C ALA A 356 26.73 15.01 -17.99
N THR A 357 26.44 16.33 -17.85
CA THR A 357 25.95 16.90 -16.59
C THR A 357 24.56 17.49 -16.76
N ARG A 358 23.63 17.05 -15.90
CA ARG A 358 22.28 17.63 -15.80
C ARG A 358 21.90 17.92 -14.37
N TYR A 359 21.01 18.88 -14.17
CA TYR A 359 20.43 19.13 -12.86
C TYR A 359 18.90 19.14 -12.91
N GLU A 360 18.32 18.72 -11.83
CA GLU A 360 16.87 18.71 -11.63
C GLU A 360 16.56 19.51 -10.36
N LEU A 361 15.62 20.44 -10.46
CA LEU A 361 15.08 21.20 -9.33
C LEU A 361 13.60 20.93 -9.22
N ARG A 362 13.12 20.79 -7.99
CA ARG A 362 11.70 20.64 -7.67
C ARG A 362 11.33 21.48 -6.47
N ALA A 363 10.15 22.06 -6.50
CA ALA A 363 9.58 22.78 -5.37
C ALA A 363 8.09 22.49 -5.28
N SER A 364 7.54 22.49 -4.07
CA SER A 364 6.10 22.40 -3.90
C SER A 364 5.61 23.23 -2.73
N VAL A 365 4.35 23.66 -2.84
CA VAL A 365 3.58 24.25 -1.75
C VAL A 365 2.24 23.53 -1.66
N GLY A 366 1.75 23.32 -0.45
CA GLY A 366 0.50 22.63 -0.24
C GLY A 366 -0.21 23.07 1.03
N THR A 367 -1.52 22.91 1.02
CA THR A 367 -2.38 23.12 2.17
C THR A 367 -3.38 21.98 2.32
N PHE A 368 -3.70 21.65 3.57
CA PHE A 368 -4.81 20.79 3.95
C PHE A 368 -5.64 21.51 5.00
N ARG A 369 -6.94 21.40 4.88
CA ARG A 369 -7.89 21.87 5.90
C ARG A 369 -8.95 20.81 6.10
N SER A 370 -9.31 20.57 7.35
CA SER A 370 -10.51 19.82 7.69
C SER A 370 -11.30 20.53 8.79
N ASP A 371 -12.61 20.55 8.61
CA ASP A 371 -13.58 20.99 9.60
C ASP A 371 -14.52 19.80 9.86
N THR A 372 -14.60 19.32 11.10
CA THR A 372 -15.37 18.14 11.48
C THR A 372 -16.26 18.42 12.67
N HIS A 373 -17.45 17.84 12.64
CA HIS A 373 -18.38 17.83 13.76
C HIS A 373 -18.85 16.39 13.98
N SER A 374 -18.79 15.91 15.23
CA SER A 374 -19.31 14.60 15.60
C SER A 374 -20.18 14.68 16.85
N GLY A 375 -21.26 13.91 16.85
CA GLY A 375 -22.18 13.78 17.96
C GLY A 375 -22.39 12.32 18.34
N THR A 376 -22.49 12.01 19.61
CA THR A 376 -22.93 10.70 20.12
C THR A 376 -23.91 10.92 21.25
N SER A 377 -25.08 10.29 21.15
CA SER A 377 -26.10 10.26 22.22
C SER A 377 -26.36 8.80 22.59
N GLN A 378 -26.45 8.53 23.89
CA GLN A 378 -26.78 7.21 24.43
C GLN A 378 -28.01 7.34 25.32
N PHE A 379 -28.87 6.32 25.29
CA PHE A 379 -30.12 6.30 26.05
C PHE A 379 -30.27 4.97 26.79
N ALA A 380 -30.77 5.01 27.99
CA ALA A 380 -31.18 3.84 28.76
C ALA A 380 -32.45 3.20 28.17
N GLN A 381 -32.86 2.06 28.70
CA GLN A 381 -34.01 1.32 28.20
C GLN A 381 -35.35 2.10 28.40
N ASP A 382 -35.43 2.95 29.40
CA ASP A 382 -36.56 3.83 29.68
C ASP A 382 -36.58 5.12 28.81
N GLY A 383 -35.62 5.29 27.90
CA GLY A 383 -35.45 6.45 27.05
C GLY A 383 -34.69 7.61 27.69
N THR A 384 -34.23 7.49 28.94
CA THR A 384 -33.43 8.52 29.60
C THR A 384 -32.05 8.64 28.89
N GLN A 385 -31.64 9.87 28.55
CA GLN A 385 -30.34 10.13 27.95
C GLN A 385 -29.24 9.95 29.01
N THR A 386 -28.37 8.96 28.78
CA THR A 386 -27.26 8.62 29.70
C THR A 386 -25.98 9.35 29.34
N LEU A 387 -25.79 9.69 28.06
CA LEU A 387 -24.61 10.39 27.57
C LEU A 387 -24.94 11.24 26.35
N ARG A 388 -24.40 12.45 26.32
CA ARG A 388 -24.30 13.29 25.11
C ARG A 388 -22.88 13.79 24.98
N GLN A 389 -22.20 13.40 23.90
CA GLN A 389 -20.88 13.88 23.54
C GLN A 389 -20.94 14.60 22.21
N THR A 390 -20.33 15.77 22.11
CA THR A 390 -20.08 16.47 20.86
C THR A 390 -18.60 16.79 20.75
N THR A 391 -18.05 16.70 19.54
CA THR A 391 -16.66 17.10 19.26
C THR A 391 -16.62 17.91 17.99
N ASP A 392 -16.14 19.14 18.10
CA ASP A 392 -15.82 20.02 16.99
C ASP A 392 -14.31 20.00 16.78
N GLY A 393 -13.86 19.72 15.55
CA GLY A 393 -12.45 19.64 15.22
C GLY A 393 -12.12 20.45 13.97
N ARG A 394 -11.04 21.21 14.02
CA ARG A 394 -10.47 21.89 12.86
C ARG A 394 -8.99 21.59 12.78
N VAL A 395 -8.52 21.16 11.61
CA VAL A 395 -7.10 20.98 11.32
C VAL A 395 -6.72 21.82 10.12
N SER A 396 -5.58 22.50 10.20
CA SER A 396 -5.01 23.25 9.10
C SER A 396 -3.51 22.95 8.99
N ASP A 397 -3.10 22.42 7.84
CA ASP A 397 -1.71 22.16 7.50
C ASP A 397 -1.26 23.11 6.39
N ARG A 398 -0.06 23.66 6.54
CA ARG A 398 0.67 24.34 5.48
C ARG A 398 2.01 23.67 5.31
N SER A 399 2.33 23.28 4.09
CA SER A 399 3.57 22.59 3.76
C SER A 399 4.28 23.22 2.59
N TRP A 400 5.59 23.13 2.60
CA TRP A 400 6.41 23.41 1.43
C TRP A 400 7.57 22.44 1.38
N SER A 401 8.06 22.16 0.19
CA SER A 401 9.27 21.40 -0.02
C SER A 401 10.07 21.96 -1.16
N ALA A 402 11.39 21.77 -1.10
CA ALA A 402 12.32 22.05 -2.18
C ALA A 402 13.36 20.94 -2.23
N GLY A 403 13.84 20.61 -3.41
CA GLY A 403 14.89 19.64 -3.60
C GLY A 403 15.61 19.85 -4.91
N GLY A 404 16.83 19.40 -4.97
CA GLY A 404 17.64 19.44 -6.16
C GLY A 404 18.57 18.24 -6.23
N LYS A 405 18.88 17.81 -7.45
CA LYS A 405 19.91 16.83 -7.71
C LYS A 405 20.76 17.22 -8.91
N LEU A 406 22.02 16.89 -8.84
CA LEU A 406 22.99 16.96 -9.91
C LEU A 406 23.35 15.54 -10.32
N ILE A 407 23.30 15.26 -11.62
CA ILE A 407 23.67 13.97 -12.19
C ILE A 407 24.83 14.21 -13.15
N HIS A 408 25.92 13.47 -12.95
CA HIS A 408 27.12 13.54 -13.80
C HIS A 408 27.51 12.16 -14.27
N ASN A 409 27.55 11.96 -15.59
CA ASN A 409 27.90 10.71 -16.22
C ASN A 409 29.40 10.69 -16.56
N VAL A 410 30.16 9.78 -15.96
CA VAL A 410 31.56 9.52 -16.29
C VAL A 410 31.59 8.40 -17.34
N THR A 411 31.48 8.79 -18.61
CA THR A 411 31.19 7.88 -19.74
C THR A 411 32.26 6.78 -19.90
N ASP A 412 33.54 7.14 -19.73
CA ASP A 412 34.63 6.22 -19.96
C ASP A 412 34.79 5.15 -18.84
N ALA A 413 34.25 5.40 -17.69
CA ALA A 413 34.34 4.52 -16.52
C ALA A 413 33.01 3.84 -16.14
N GLY A 414 31.90 4.11 -16.86
CA GLY A 414 30.62 3.48 -16.63
C GLY A 414 29.90 3.94 -15.36
N HIS A 415 30.21 5.12 -14.81
CA HIS A 415 29.60 5.66 -13.60
C HIS A 415 28.57 6.75 -13.91
N ALA A 416 27.48 6.76 -13.17
CA ALA A 416 26.51 7.85 -13.13
C ALA A 416 26.36 8.36 -11.69
N LEU A 417 27.09 9.42 -11.38
CA LEU A 417 27.14 10.03 -10.05
C LEU A 417 25.95 10.96 -9.84
N THR A 418 25.20 10.77 -8.76
CA THR A 418 24.08 11.62 -8.38
C THR A 418 24.31 12.18 -6.99
N GLY A 419 24.32 13.49 -6.85
CA GLY A 419 24.32 14.21 -5.57
C GLY A 419 23.05 15.03 -5.42
N GLY A 420 22.41 14.99 -4.26
CA GLY A 420 21.18 15.74 -4.08
C GLY A 420 20.84 16.12 -2.65
N TRP A 421 19.85 16.99 -2.54
CA TRP A 421 19.34 17.52 -1.29
C TRP A 421 17.83 17.69 -1.32
N GLU A 422 17.19 17.60 -0.14
CA GLU A 422 15.77 17.82 0.05
C GLU A 422 15.51 18.57 1.36
N ILE A 423 14.58 19.50 1.33
CA ILE A 423 14.07 20.20 2.49
C ILE A 423 12.55 20.14 2.46
N GLU A 424 11.94 19.75 3.58
CA GLU A 424 10.49 19.76 3.76
C GLU A 424 10.16 20.49 5.06
N ALA A 425 9.10 21.27 5.05
CA ALA A 425 8.54 21.87 6.26
C ALA A 425 7.01 21.75 6.27
N LEU A 426 6.48 21.41 7.42
CA LEU A 426 5.05 21.32 7.71
C LEU A 426 4.76 22.15 8.96
N LYS A 427 3.72 22.97 8.90
CA LYS A 427 3.12 23.61 10.07
C LYS A 427 1.66 23.16 10.16
N ARG A 428 1.34 22.45 11.25
CA ARG A 428 0.00 22.03 11.63
C ARG A 428 -0.55 22.91 12.72
N ARG A 429 -1.81 23.29 12.61
CA ARG A 429 -2.62 23.86 13.67
C ARG A 429 -3.87 23.00 13.79
N GLU A 430 -4.19 22.62 14.99
CA GLU A 430 -5.36 21.82 15.34
C GLU A 430 -6.13 22.57 16.45
N ASP A 431 -7.44 22.61 16.31
CA ASP A 431 -8.37 23.14 17.28
C ASP A 431 -9.46 22.08 17.51
N SER A 432 -9.64 21.64 18.76
CA SER A 432 -10.58 20.58 19.10
C SER A 432 -11.30 20.87 20.40
N LEU A 433 -12.62 20.95 20.33
CA LEU A 433 -13.52 21.14 21.49
C LEU A 433 -14.38 19.89 21.66
N THR A 434 -14.24 19.21 22.79
CA THR A 434 -15.09 18.09 23.17
C THR A 434 -15.94 18.47 24.38
N LEU A 435 -17.26 18.35 24.24
CA LEU A 435 -18.22 18.53 25.33
C LEU A 435 -18.79 17.16 25.70
N LEU A 436 -18.82 16.84 27.00
CA LEU A 436 -19.47 15.67 27.55
C LEU A 436 -20.60 16.13 28.45
N ASN A 437 -21.85 15.82 28.10
CA ASN A 437 -23.07 16.32 28.77
C ASN A 437 -23.08 17.86 28.95
N GLY A 438 -22.55 18.59 27.96
CA GLY A 438 -22.45 20.06 27.98
C GLY A 438 -21.20 20.60 28.68
N VAL A 439 -20.37 19.76 29.33
CA VAL A 439 -19.17 20.19 30.05
C VAL A 439 -17.95 19.96 29.16
N GLN A 440 -17.12 20.99 28.99
CA GLN A 440 -15.86 20.90 28.25
C GLN A 440 -14.92 19.94 28.94
N GLN A 441 -14.32 19.05 28.13
CA GLN A 441 -13.29 18.13 28.58
C GLN A 441 -11.92 18.74 28.38
N LEU A 442 -11.01 18.54 29.35
CA LEU A 442 -9.60 19.00 29.32
C LEU A 442 -9.50 20.53 29.10
N GLU A 443 -10.35 21.30 29.76
CA GLU A 443 -10.40 22.77 29.64
C GLU A 443 -9.04 23.42 29.94
N GLU A 444 -8.30 22.87 30.91
CA GLU A 444 -6.97 23.32 31.34
C GLU A 444 -5.90 23.23 30.24
N LEU A 445 -6.09 22.37 29.26
CA LEU A 445 -5.17 22.23 28.12
C LEU A 445 -5.56 23.14 26.92
N GLY A 446 -6.70 23.87 27.03
CA GLY A 446 -7.25 24.68 25.95
C GLY A 446 -7.68 23.84 24.75
N THR A 447 -8.16 24.48 23.68
CA THR A 447 -8.62 23.80 22.47
C THR A 447 -7.55 23.76 21.38
N GLU A 448 -6.62 24.73 21.34
CA GLU A 448 -5.63 24.88 20.29
C GLU A 448 -4.35 24.09 20.56
N PHE A 449 -3.83 23.48 19.50
CA PHE A 449 -2.55 22.79 19.49
C PHE A 449 -1.83 23.05 18.17
N GLY A 450 -0.52 23.23 18.22
CA GLY A 450 0.29 23.51 17.04
C GLY A 450 1.59 22.72 17.00
N VAL A 451 1.98 22.26 15.80
CA VAL A 451 3.21 21.52 15.55
C VAL A 451 3.92 22.05 14.31
N LYS A 452 5.25 22.13 14.37
CA LYS A 452 6.13 22.34 13.23
C LYS A 452 7.01 21.11 13.06
N THR A 453 7.09 20.62 11.82
CA THR A 453 8.03 19.56 11.44
C THR A 453 8.93 20.08 10.33
N ARG A 454 10.24 19.90 10.46
CA ARG A 454 11.23 20.22 9.43
C ARG A 454 12.07 18.98 9.16
N ARG A 455 12.26 18.67 7.87
CA ARG A 455 13.15 17.60 7.41
C ARG A 455 14.20 18.17 6.46
N ILE A 456 15.43 17.71 6.62
CA ILE A 456 16.54 17.97 5.69
C ILE A 456 17.15 16.62 5.35
N ALA A 457 17.41 16.40 4.06
CA ALA A 457 18.10 15.22 3.59
C ALA A 457 19.20 15.61 2.61
N LEU A 458 20.34 14.91 2.70
CA LEU A 458 21.44 14.97 1.76
C LEU A 458 21.76 13.56 1.30
N TYR A 459 22.08 13.37 0.03
CA TYR A 459 22.43 12.07 -0.49
C TYR A 459 23.45 12.11 -1.62
N LEU A 460 24.19 11.00 -1.72
CA LEU A 460 25.08 10.70 -2.83
C LEU A 460 24.77 9.28 -3.30
N GLN A 461 24.82 9.06 -4.60
CA GLN A 461 24.57 7.78 -5.23
C GLN A 461 25.46 7.63 -6.46
N ASP A 462 25.97 6.43 -6.68
CA ASP A 462 26.70 6.04 -7.87
C ASP A 462 25.99 4.84 -8.52
N GLU A 463 25.57 4.99 -9.74
CA GLU A 463 25.14 3.89 -10.59
C GLU A 463 26.32 3.50 -11.49
N TRP A 464 26.75 2.27 -11.37
CA TRP A 464 27.97 1.79 -12.00
C TRP A 464 27.74 0.45 -12.71
N ASP A 465 28.23 0.33 -13.94
CA ASP A 465 28.24 -0.89 -14.72
C ASP A 465 29.66 -1.48 -14.74
N PRO A 466 30.08 -2.27 -13.71
CA PRO A 466 31.44 -2.80 -13.58
C PRO A 466 31.81 -3.78 -14.69
N ALA A 467 30.84 -4.39 -15.33
CA ALA A 467 31.03 -5.33 -16.45
C ALA A 467 29.74 -5.39 -17.30
N PRO A 468 29.75 -5.91 -18.54
CA PRO A 468 28.60 -5.91 -19.45
C PRO A 468 27.32 -6.54 -18.90
N ASN A 469 27.45 -7.47 -17.96
CA ASN A 469 26.30 -8.19 -17.36
C ASN A 469 26.03 -7.78 -15.91
N TRP A 470 26.74 -6.82 -15.37
CA TRP A 470 26.64 -6.37 -14.00
C TRP A 470 26.25 -4.91 -13.93
N SER A 471 25.34 -4.58 -13.04
CA SER A 471 25.02 -3.20 -12.67
C SER A 471 24.99 -3.10 -11.16
N ALA A 472 25.57 -2.05 -10.62
CA ALA A 472 25.56 -1.73 -9.19
C ALA A 472 24.97 -0.33 -8.95
N ASN A 473 24.35 -0.15 -7.81
CA ASN A 473 23.92 1.16 -7.32
C ASN A 473 24.34 1.24 -5.85
N LEU A 474 25.23 2.16 -5.54
CA LEU A 474 25.73 2.40 -4.19
C LEU A 474 25.30 3.79 -3.74
N GLY A 475 24.71 3.89 -2.59
CA GLY A 475 24.18 5.16 -2.10
C GLY A 475 24.38 5.36 -0.60
N LEU A 476 24.49 6.63 -0.22
CA LEU A 476 24.52 7.07 1.17
C LEU A 476 23.55 8.23 1.33
N ARG A 477 22.65 8.14 2.31
CA ARG A 477 21.69 9.19 2.60
C ARG A 477 21.69 9.54 4.09
N TYR A 478 21.79 10.82 4.40
CA TYR A 478 21.65 11.37 5.73
C TYR A 478 20.37 12.18 5.83
N GLU A 479 19.55 11.91 6.84
CA GLU A 479 18.30 12.65 7.09
C GLU A 479 18.23 13.12 8.55
N THR A 480 17.74 14.33 8.74
CA THR A 480 17.32 14.85 10.04
C THR A 480 15.88 15.32 9.99
N ILE A 481 15.10 14.94 11.02
CA ILE A 481 13.70 15.32 11.18
C ILE A 481 13.56 15.91 12.56
N ARG A 482 13.09 17.16 12.64
CA ARG A 482 12.81 17.86 13.89
C ARG A 482 11.33 18.21 13.96
N THR A 483 10.67 17.78 15.02
CA THR A 483 9.25 18.04 15.28
C THR A 483 9.13 18.75 16.62
N GLU A 484 8.48 19.91 16.65
CA GLU A 484 8.35 20.78 17.82
C GLU A 484 6.91 21.23 17.98
N SER A 485 6.44 21.27 19.22
CA SER A 485 5.20 21.98 19.57
C SER A 485 5.38 23.48 19.38
N THR A 486 4.33 24.17 18.95
CA THR A 486 4.24 25.62 18.91
C THR A 486 3.34 26.19 20.01
N THR A 487 2.77 25.32 20.86
CA THR A 487 1.89 25.67 21.97
C THR A 487 2.67 25.56 23.26
N VAL A 488 2.57 26.57 24.11
CA VAL A 488 3.39 26.66 25.35
C VAL A 488 2.94 25.65 26.41
N SER A 489 1.63 25.39 26.49
CA SER A 489 1.04 24.43 27.44
C SER A 489 1.49 23.00 27.22
N ASP A 490 1.82 22.63 25.97
CA ASP A 490 2.17 21.29 25.54
C ASP A 490 3.54 21.29 24.82
N ALA A 491 4.51 22.03 25.35
CA ALA A 491 5.83 22.19 24.75
C ALA A 491 6.58 20.86 24.69
N PHE A 492 6.96 20.42 23.50
CA PHE A 492 7.85 19.28 23.28
C PHE A 492 8.75 19.50 22.07
N GLY A 493 9.84 18.77 22.03
CA GLY A 493 10.72 18.67 20.87
C GLY A 493 11.21 17.24 20.68
N ASN A 494 11.20 16.77 19.44
CA ASN A 494 11.76 15.48 19.06
C ASN A 494 12.66 15.65 17.85
N GLU A 495 13.84 15.04 17.88
CA GLU A 495 14.79 15.05 16.77
C GLU A 495 15.20 13.61 16.42
N SER A 496 15.08 13.26 15.16
CA SER A 496 15.52 11.98 14.59
C SER A 496 16.64 12.24 13.58
N LYS A 497 17.79 11.57 13.72
CA LYS A 497 18.93 11.62 12.79
C LYS A 497 19.22 10.21 12.33
N VAL A 498 19.25 10.00 11.01
CA VAL A 498 19.47 8.67 10.42
C VAL A 498 20.45 8.77 9.26
N LEU A 499 21.44 7.88 9.27
CA LEU A 499 22.34 7.64 8.16
C LEU A 499 21.95 6.29 7.52
N SER A 500 21.69 6.26 6.24
CA SER A 500 21.23 5.10 5.50
C SER A 500 22.20 4.75 4.37
N PRO A 501 23.10 3.78 4.55
CA PRO A 501 23.84 3.15 3.48
C PRO A 501 22.91 2.20 2.68
N LEU A 502 23.05 2.18 1.36
CA LEU A 502 22.19 1.48 0.43
C LEU A 502 23.06 0.89 -0.69
N GLY A 503 22.84 -0.38 -1.03
CA GLY A 503 23.59 -1.07 -2.08
C GLY A 503 22.69 -2.02 -2.84
N HIS A 504 22.76 -1.97 -4.17
CA HIS A 504 22.05 -2.84 -5.07
C HIS A 504 23.01 -3.40 -6.10
N LEU A 505 22.86 -4.68 -6.42
CA LEU A 505 23.64 -5.38 -7.41
C LEU A 505 22.71 -6.20 -8.30
N VAL A 506 22.90 -6.11 -9.61
CA VAL A 506 22.16 -6.88 -10.60
C VAL A 506 23.15 -7.63 -11.48
N TRP A 507 22.93 -8.93 -11.61
CA TRP A 507 23.64 -9.77 -12.55
C TRP A 507 22.65 -10.27 -13.61
N ARG A 508 22.88 -9.89 -14.86
CA ARG A 508 22.11 -10.30 -16.03
C ARG A 508 22.81 -11.46 -16.73
N PHE A 509 22.07 -12.52 -17.02
CA PHE A 509 22.62 -13.65 -17.74
C PHE A 509 22.86 -13.27 -19.20
N ALA A 510 23.87 -13.91 -19.83
CA ALA A 510 24.23 -13.64 -21.21
C ALA A 510 23.07 -13.99 -22.18
N ALA A 511 22.99 -13.25 -23.29
CA ALA A 511 22.03 -13.58 -24.35
C ALA A 511 22.24 -15.03 -24.88
N PRO A 512 21.16 -15.76 -25.24
CA PRO A 512 19.79 -15.28 -25.44
C PRO A 512 18.91 -15.28 -24.19
N GLU A 513 19.45 -15.62 -23.01
CA GLU A 513 18.73 -15.68 -21.75
C GLU A 513 18.35 -14.26 -21.29
N ARG A 514 17.15 -14.12 -20.72
CA ARG A 514 16.64 -12.85 -20.19
C ARG A 514 16.48 -12.91 -18.67
N ASP A 515 17.27 -13.75 -18.03
CA ASP A 515 17.27 -13.96 -16.59
C ASP A 515 18.20 -12.98 -15.89
N GLN A 516 17.86 -12.65 -14.66
CA GLN A 516 18.73 -11.85 -13.80
C GLN A 516 18.55 -12.17 -12.33
N LEU A 517 19.62 -11.95 -11.58
CA LEU A 517 19.64 -11.97 -10.13
C LEU A 517 19.85 -10.57 -9.60
N ARG A 518 19.13 -10.25 -8.52
CA ARG A 518 19.26 -8.98 -7.80
C ARG A 518 19.59 -9.23 -6.35
N LEU A 519 20.50 -8.45 -5.80
CA LEU A 519 20.79 -8.38 -4.37
C LEU A 519 20.68 -6.93 -3.92
N SER A 520 19.95 -6.68 -2.84
CA SER A 520 19.85 -5.36 -2.22
C SER A 520 20.16 -5.45 -0.73
N LEU A 521 21.05 -4.59 -0.27
CA LEU A 521 21.40 -4.40 1.14
C LEU A 521 21.05 -2.97 1.51
N THR A 522 20.17 -2.79 2.49
CA THR A 522 19.59 -1.48 2.77
C THR A 522 19.49 -1.20 4.26
N GLN A 523 19.69 0.06 4.63
CA GLN A 523 19.27 0.58 5.92
C GLN A 523 18.13 1.56 5.70
N SER A 524 16.97 1.23 6.24
CA SER A 524 15.75 2.05 6.17
C SER A 524 15.28 2.43 7.58
N TYR A 525 14.31 3.34 7.67
CA TYR A 525 13.79 3.77 8.96
C TYR A 525 12.32 4.22 8.87
N ARG A 526 11.67 4.29 10.04
CA ARG A 526 10.38 4.93 10.24
C ARG A 526 10.47 5.94 11.39
N ALA A 527 10.28 7.23 11.09
CA ALA A 527 10.20 8.26 12.11
C ALA A 527 8.86 8.18 12.85
N PRO A 528 8.80 8.51 14.15
CA PRO A 528 7.55 8.68 14.85
C PRO A 528 6.63 9.68 14.14
N SER A 529 5.34 9.39 14.09
CA SER A 529 4.35 10.32 13.55
C SER A 529 4.06 11.45 14.53
N VAL A 530 3.54 12.58 14.02
CA VAL A 530 3.11 13.70 14.88
C VAL A 530 2.14 13.23 15.96
N GLN A 531 1.16 12.37 15.62
CA GLN A 531 0.19 11.84 16.58
C GLN A 531 0.83 10.98 17.68
N GLN A 532 1.92 10.26 17.36
CA GLN A 532 2.66 9.47 18.35
C GLN A 532 3.49 10.35 19.28
N LEU A 533 3.91 11.53 18.84
CA LEU A 533 4.74 12.47 19.62
C LEU A 533 3.91 13.40 20.50
N VAL A 534 2.67 13.74 20.10
CA VAL A 534 1.82 14.67 20.82
C VAL A 534 1.33 14.07 22.14
N ALA A 535 1.80 14.60 23.25
CA ALA A 535 1.47 14.10 24.59
C ALA A 535 0.05 14.43 25.05
N ARG A 536 -0.71 15.27 24.31
CA ARG A 536 -2.09 15.67 24.64
C ARG A 536 -2.98 14.44 24.80
N PRO A 537 -3.72 14.31 25.94
CA PRO A 537 -4.54 13.15 26.21
C PRO A 537 -5.86 13.17 25.40
N SER A 538 -6.35 11.97 25.12
CA SER A 538 -7.73 11.70 24.69
C SER A 538 -8.37 10.80 25.73
N LEU A 539 -9.39 11.29 26.40
CA LEU A 539 -10.06 10.57 27.48
C LEU A 539 -10.94 9.44 26.96
N ASN A 540 -10.99 8.34 27.71
CA ASN A 540 -11.96 7.28 27.46
C ASN A 540 -13.34 7.71 27.96
N THR A 541 -14.34 7.75 27.08
CA THR A 541 -15.69 8.26 27.38
C THR A 541 -16.48 7.38 28.35
N LEU A 542 -16.11 6.11 28.51
CA LEU A 542 -16.74 5.21 29.50
C LEU A 542 -16.30 5.54 30.94
N TYR A 543 -15.20 6.26 31.10
CA TYR A 543 -14.59 6.57 32.38
C TYR A 543 -14.19 8.06 32.41
N PRO A 544 -15.18 8.97 32.58
CA PRO A 544 -14.89 10.40 32.63
C PRO A 544 -14.05 10.77 33.85
N VAL A 545 -13.33 11.90 33.76
CA VAL A 545 -12.68 12.49 34.93
C VAL A 545 -13.75 13.11 35.87
N PRO A 546 -13.50 13.14 37.19
CA PRO A 546 -12.25 12.86 37.91
C PRO A 546 -12.00 11.39 38.26
N GLY A 547 -12.85 10.44 37.87
CA GLY A 547 -12.76 9.02 38.23
C GLY A 547 -11.58 8.27 37.63
N SER A 548 -11.32 7.04 38.12
CA SER A 548 -10.36 6.11 37.55
C SER A 548 -10.91 5.44 36.30
N ASN A 549 -10.03 4.94 35.46
CA ASN A 549 -10.35 4.07 34.30
C ASN A 549 -9.73 2.66 34.48
N THR A 550 -9.72 1.85 33.42
CA THR A 550 -9.17 0.49 33.42
C THR A 550 -8.13 0.32 32.31
N ALA A 551 -7.22 -0.67 32.41
CA ALA A 551 -6.26 -0.95 31.35
C ALA A 551 -6.92 -1.43 30.04
N ILE A 552 -8.12 -2.02 30.12
CA ILE A 552 -8.93 -2.40 28.95
C ILE A 552 -9.52 -1.17 28.25
N SER A 553 -9.76 -0.11 29.01
CA SER A 553 -10.33 1.17 28.50
C SER A 553 -9.45 2.35 28.92
N PRO A 554 -8.17 2.38 28.48
CA PRO A 554 -7.25 3.43 28.86
C PRO A 554 -7.54 4.75 28.16
N ASP A 555 -7.09 5.85 28.75
CA ASP A 555 -6.89 7.10 28.01
C ASP A 555 -5.75 6.89 26.98
N ARG A 556 -5.60 7.79 26.04
CA ARG A 556 -4.52 7.76 25.05
C ARG A 556 -3.73 9.04 25.10
N ALA A 557 -2.41 8.95 25.03
CA ALA A 557 -1.55 10.11 24.86
C ALA A 557 -0.30 9.70 24.08
N GLY A 558 0.35 10.64 23.40
CA GLY A 558 1.61 10.39 22.71
C GLY A 558 2.80 10.39 23.65
N ASN A 559 4.00 10.21 23.06
CA ASN A 559 5.27 10.19 23.76
C ASN A 559 6.33 10.98 22.95
N PRO A 560 6.74 12.15 23.41
CA PRO A 560 7.77 12.96 22.74
C PRO A 560 9.16 12.33 22.70
N GLU A 561 9.45 11.35 23.56
CA GLU A 561 10.79 10.73 23.70
C GLU A 561 11.02 9.58 22.72
N LEU A 562 10.09 9.33 21.79
CA LEU A 562 10.23 8.27 20.84
C LEU A 562 11.45 8.43 19.94
N LYS A 563 12.17 7.33 19.77
CA LYS A 563 13.26 7.19 18.80
C LYS A 563 12.72 6.63 17.48
N PRO A 564 13.35 6.94 16.32
CA PRO A 564 12.98 6.31 15.07
C PRO A 564 13.24 4.80 15.12
N GLU A 565 12.38 4.05 14.50
CA GLU A 565 12.64 2.64 14.20
C GLU A 565 13.59 2.57 13.01
N THR A 566 14.63 1.76 13.12
CA THR A 566 15.61 1.53 12.04
C THR A 566 15.59 0.07 11.63
N ALA A 567 15.81 -0.22 10.34
CA ALA A 567 15.83 -1.59 9.86
C ALA A 567 16.98 -1.85 8.90
N HIS A 568 17.72 -2.93 9.14
CA HIS A 568 18.62 -3.50 8.17
C HIS A 568 17.86 -4.50 7.31
N GLY A 569 17.95 -4.37 6.01
CA GLY A 569 17.22 -5.16 5.05
C GLY A 569 18.12 -5.86 4.05
N ILE A 570 17.76 -7.12 3.73
CA ILE A 570 18.34 -7.90 2.65
C ILE A 570 17.19 -8.32 1.74
N ASP A 571 17.31 -8.12 0.43
CA ASP A 571 16.45 -8.67 -0.59
C ASP A 571 17.29 -9.40 -1.64
N PHE A 572 16.87 -10.61 -1.98
CA PHE A 572 17.48 -11.41 -3.04
C PHE A 572 16.38 -11.87 -4.00
N ALA A 573 16.49 -11.50 -5.27
CA ALA A 573 15.47 -11.83 -6.25
C ALA A 573 16.06 -12.51 -7.48
N PHE A 574 15.34 -13.52 -8.00
CA PHE A 574 15.48 -14.07 -9.33
C PHE A 574 14.34 -13.56 -10.21
N GLU A 575 14.64 -13.09 -11.41
CA GLU A 575 13.68 -12.61 -12.39
C GLU A 575 13.93 -13.23 -13.76
N HIS A 576 12.89 -13.81 -14.35
CA HIS A 576 12.85 -14.33 -15.72
C HIS A 576 11.92 -13.44 -16.56
N TYR A 577 12.41 -12.97 -17.70
CA TYR A 577 11.64 -12.13 -18.62
C TYR A 577 11.30 -12.88 -19.89
N PHE A 578 10.00 -13.07 -20.15
CA PHE A 578 9.51 -13.68 -21.38
C PHE A 578 9.70 -12.75 -22.57
N LYS A 579 9.77 -13.32 -23.78
CA LYS A 579 10.03 -12.55 -25.02
C LYS A 579 8.92 -11.56 -25.35
N SER A 580 7.68 -11.87 -25.03
CA SER A 580 6.49 -11.03 -25.26
C SER A 580 6.19 -10.02 -24.16
N GLY A 581 7.11 -9.83 -23.21
CA GLY A 581 7.00 -8.82 -22.15
C GLY A 581 6.41 -9.33 -20.84
N GLY A 582 6.19 -10.65 -20.71
CA GLY A 582 5.83 -11.28 -19.44
C GLY A 582 7.01 -11.35 -18.46
N ILE A 583 6.73 -11.63 -17.19
CA ILE A 583 7.73 -11.79 -16.14
C ILE A 583 7.33 -12.89 -15.17
N PHE A 584 8.34 -13.59 -14.64
CA PHE A 584 8.27 -14.44 -13.45
C PHE A 584 9.37 -14.01 -12.49
N SER A 585 9.05 -13.77 -11.24
CA SER A 585 9.98 -13.28 -10.22
C SER A 585 9.76 -13.97 -8.89
N VAL A 586 10.85 -14.32 -8.23
CA VAL A 586 10.86 -14.81 -6.84
C VAL A 586 11.77 -13.89 -6.04
N ASN A 587 11.28 -13.32 -4.96
CA ASN A 587 12.03 -12.44 -4.07
C ASN A 587 12.02 -12.99 -2.64
N LEU A 588 13.19 -13.14 -2.06
CA LEU A 588 13.41 -13.47 -0.66
C LEU A 588 13.79 -12.19 0.07
N PHE A 589 13.21 -11.93 1.24
CA PHE A 589 13.58 -10.76 2.02
C PHE A 589 13.69 -11.04 3.51
N GLU A 590 14.53 -10.27 4.19
CA GLU A 590 14.61 -10.18 5.64
C GLU A 590 14.74 -8.71 6.06
N ARG A 591 14.07 -8.34 7.14
CA ARG A 591 14.19 -7.03 7.81
C ARG A 591 14.38 -7.26 9.30
N ARG A 592 15.46 -6.72 9.83
CA ARG A 592 15.72 -6.64 11.28
C ARG A 592 15.46 -5.23 11.74
N ILE A 593 14.41 -5.06 12.51
CA ILE A 593 13.89 -3.76 12.96
C ILE A 593 14.35 -3.54 14.39
N LYS A 594 14.95 -2.40 14.67
CA LYS A 594 15.35 -1.96 16.00
C LYS A 594 14.41 -0.89 16.53
N SER A 595 14.20 -0.89 17.85
CA SER A 595 13.38 0.12 18.55
C SER A 595 11.95 0.20 18.05
N LEU A 596 11.29 -0.96 17.85
CA LEU A 596 9.89 -1.06 17.39
C LEU A 596 8.98 -0.20 18.28
N ILE A 597 8.15 0.64 17.67
CA ILE A 597 7.17 1.47 18.37
C ILE A 597 5.85 0.73 18.46
N ARG A 598 5.39 0.48 19.69
CA ARG A 598 4.09 -0.11 19.99
C ARG A 598 3.41 0.64 21.14
N SER A 599 2.07 0.71 21.12
CA SER A 599 1.32 1.30 22.24
C SER A 599 1.27 0.32 23.41
N VAL A 600 1.60 0.81 24.60
CA VAL A 600 1.58 0.07 25.85
C VAL A 600 0.68 0.81 26.83
N SER A 601 -0.26 0.09 27.46
CA SER A 601 -1.12 0.63 28.52
C SER A 601 -0.46 0.43 29.87
N ALA A 602 -0.35 1.51 30.66
CA ALA A 602 0.20 1.48 32.01
C ALA A 602 -0.60 2.42 32.92
N LEU A 603 -0.62 2.13 34.22
CA LEU A 603 -1.16 3.03 35.24
C LEU A 603 -0.17 4.14 35.49
N GLU A 604 -0.58 5.38 35.28
CA GLU A 604 0.26 6.59 35.40
C GLU A 604 -0.43 7.64 36.28
N ALA A 605 0.36 8.39 37.08
CA ALA A 605 -0.07 9.67 37.63
C ALA A 605 -0.14 10.68 36.48
N VAL A 606 -1.28 11.31 36.29
CA VAL A 606 -1.56 12.17 35.14
C VAL A 606 -1.95 13.57 35.59
N SER A 607 -1.68 14.60 34.79
CA SER A 607 -2.04 16.00 35.13
C SER A 607 -3.54 16.31 34.95
N TRP A 608 -4.25 15.53 34.15
CA TRP A 608 -5.66 15.74 33.82
C TRP A 608 -6.67 15.01 34.72
N ALA A 609 -6.20 14.31 35.75
CA ALA A 609 -7.07 13.68 36.75
C ALA A 609 -6.40 13.64 38.12
N PRO A 610 -7.18 13.75 39.21
CA PRO A 610 -6.66 13.70 40.58
C PRO A 610 -6.29 12.28 41.03
N VAL A 611 -6.61 11.26 40.26
CA VAL A 611 -6.29 9.84 40.51
C VAL A 611 -5.44 9.27 39.40
N PRO A 612 -4.59 8.27 39.66
CA PRO A 612 -3.86 7.58 38.60
C PRO A 612 -4.82 6.96 37.58
N ARG A 613 -4.44 7.03 36.30
CA ARG A 613 -5.23 6.49 35.18
C ARG A 613 -4.38 5.58 34.31
N TYR A 614 -4.99 4.57 33.74
CA TYR A 614 -4.35 3.81 32.70
C TYR A 614 -4.28 4.66 31.43
N VAL A 615 -3.05 4.76 30.89
CA VAL A 615 -2.78 5.52 29.67
C VAL A 615 -2.10 4.62 28.65
N SER A 616 -2.64 4.55 27.45
CA SER A 616 -2.02 3.88 26.31
C SER A 616 -1.09 4.85 25.59
N ARG A 617 0.23 4.63 25.72
CA ARG A 617 1.27 5.45 25.08
C ARG A 617 2.11 4.63 24.11
N PRO A 618 2.50 5.20 22.95
CA PRO A 618 3.52 4.59 22.11
C PRO A 618 4.87 4.61 22.83
N LYS A 619 5.56 3.45 22.83
CA LYS A 619 6.91 3.28 23.42
C LYS A 619 7.78 2.50 22.43
N ASN A 620 9.09 2.75 22.45
CA ASN A 620 10.03 1.86 21.80
C ASN A 620 10.21 0.64 22.69
N ILE A 621 9.59 -0.49 22.32
CA ILE A 621 9.51 -1.66 23.20
C ILE A 621 10.71 -2.58 23.03
N SER A 622 11.11 -2.89 21.77
CA SER A 622 12.01 -3.99 21.50
C SER A 622 12.46 -4.00 20.04
N ASP A 623 13.24 -5.02 19.71
CA ASP A 623 13.59 -5.35 18.33
C ASP A 623 12.59 -6.36 17.75
N ALA A 624 12.44 -6.35 16.43
CA ALA A 624 11.60 -7.26 15.70
C ALA A 624 12.30 -7.75 14.43
N MET A 625 11.90 -8.93 13.96
CA MET A 625 12.34 -9.45 12.68
C MET A 625 11.14 -9.81 11.82
N THR A 626 11.25 -9.58 10.52
CA THR A 626 10.32 -10.11 9.52
C THR A 626 11.07 -10.59 8.30
N ARG A 627 10.62 -11.72 7.75
CA ARG A 627 11.17 -12.33 6.54
C ARG A 627 10.07 -12.94 5.72
N GLY A 628 10.34 -13.19 4.45
CA GLY A 628 9.32 -13.79 3.59
C GLY A 628 9.82 -14.11 2.20
N VAL A 629 8.92 -14.75 1.47
CA VAL A 629 9.06 -15.08 0.05
C VAL A 629 7.92 -14.44 -0.70
N GLU A 630 8.24 -13.72 -1.77
CA GLU A 630 7.27 -13.09 -2.66
C GLU A 630 7.46 -13.68 -4.07
N VAL A 631 6.41 -14.22 -4.63
CA VAL A 631 6.35 -14.72 -6.02
C VAL A 631 5.43 -13.83 -6.82
N ASP A 632 5.88 -13.38 -7.98
CA ASP A 632 5.14 -12.51 -8.89
C ASP A 632 5.30 -13.02 -10.31
N ALA A 633 4.19 -13.27 -11.00
CA ALA A 633 4.17 -13.71 -12.38
C ALA A 633 3.10 -12.98 -13.17
N LYS A 634 3.46 -12.52 -14.36
CA LYS A 634 2.56 -11.92 -15.34
C LYS A 634 2.99 -12.37 -16.72
N PHE A 635 2.11 -13.00 -17.45
CA PHE A 635 2.42 -13.51 -18.80
C PHE A 635 1.13 -13.79 -19.61
N GLN A 636 1.29 -13.86 -20.91
CA GLN A 636 0.26 -14.36 -21.78
C GLN A 636 0.34 -15.89 -21.87
N LEU A 637 -0.80 -16.56 -21.86
CA LEU A 637 -0.84 -18.04 -21.92
C LEU A 637 -0.12 -18.60 -23.14
N ARG A 638 -0.07 -17.82 -24.23
CA ARG A 638 0.69 -18.15 -25.47
C ARG A 638 2.20 -18.27 -25.28
N GLU A 639 2.75 -17.68 -24.22
CA GLU A 639 4.19 -17.81 -23.89
C GLU A 639 4.55 -19.20 -23.37
N LEU A 640 3.56 -19.92 -22.85
CA LEU A 640 3.71 -21.29 -22.35
C LEU A 640 3.18 -22.34 -23.34
N MET A 641 2.19 -21.97 -24.17
CA MET A 641 1.47 -22.87 -25.09
C MET A 641 1.19 -22.12 -26.39
N ASN A 642 1.81 -22.52 -27.50
CA ASN A 642 1.77 -21.79 -28.77
C ASN A 642 0.34 -21.52 -29.31
N ASP A 643 -0.59 -22.46 -29.15
CA ASP A 643 -1.98 -22.37 -29.66
C ASP A 643 -3.00 -21.92 -28.60
N ALA A 644 -2.51 -21.38 -27.47
CA ALA A 644 -3.39 -20.94 -26.40
C ALA A 644 -4.23 -19.71 -26.81
N PRO A 645 -5.44 -19.56 -26.26
CA PRO A 645 -6.24 -18.37 -26.46
C PRO A 645 -5.53 -17.11 -25.89
N ALA A 646 -5.98 -15.92 -26.31
CA ALA A 646 -5.43 -14.64 -25.87
C ALA A 646 -5.81 -14.34 -24.40
N VAL A 647 -5.29 -15.15 -23.48
CA VAL A 647 -5.48 -15.03 -22.04
C VAL A 647 -4.21 -14.45 -21.41
N SER A 648 -4.36 -13.34 -20.73
CA SER A 648 -3.31 -12.78 -19.84
C SER A 648 -3.55 -13.29 -18.42
N LEU A 649 -2.50 -13.79 -17.79
CA LEU A 649 -2.52 -14.31 -16.43
C LEU A 649 -1.62 -13.46 -15.54
N ARG A 650 -2.11 -13.21 -14.33
CA ARG A 650 -1.35 -12.57 -13.25
C ARG A 650 -1.49 -13.42 -12.00
N PHE A 651 -0.38 -13.62 -11.35
CA PHE A 651 -0.30 -14.37 -10.11
C PHE A 651 0.70 -13.69 -9.19
N ASN A 652 0.30 -13.39 -7.96
CA ASN A 652 1.24 -13.03 -6.92
C ASN A 652 0.88 -13.75 -5.62
N PHE A 653 1.90 -14.24 -4.97
CA PHE A 653 1.81 -14.99 -3.73
C PHE A 653 2.94 -14.56 -2.81
N SER A 654 2.63 -14.32 -1.54
CA SER A 654 3.65 -13.99 -0.55
C SER A 654 3.38 -14.73 0.75
N VAL A 655 4.44 -15.17 1.39
CA VAL A 655 4.41 -15.77 2.75
C VAL A 655 5.31 -14.94 3.65
N PHE A 656 4.82 -14.66 4.86
CA PHE A 656 5.50 -13.82 5.83
C PHE A 656 5.64 -14.53 7.18
N ASP A 657 6.81 -14.40 7.76
CA ASP A 657 7.09 -14.79 9.14
C ASP A 657 7.70 -13.61 9.88
N SER A 658 7.21 -13.34 11.10
CA SER A 658 7.76 -12.27 11.93
C SER A 658 7.58 -12.54 13.41
N HIS A 659 8.47 -11.96 14.21
CA HIS A 659 8.37 -11.98 15.65
C HIS A 659 8.92 -10.70 16.28
N VAL A 660 8.35 -10.32 17.41
CA VAL A 660 8.76 -9.22 18.28
C VAL A 660 9.41 -9.83 19.52
N ILE A 661 10.67 -9.49 19.79
CA ILE A 661 11.53 -10.24 20.71
C ILE A 661 11.00 -10.23 22.15
N GLU A 662 10.58 -9.06 22.68
CA GLU A 662 10.11 -8.94 24.07
C GLU A 662 8.66 -9.37 24.31
N VAL A 663 7.91 -9.68 23.25
CA VAL A 663 6.56 -10.18 23.40
C VAL A 663 6.60 -11.70 23.50
N PRO A 664 6.00 -12.32 24.54
CA PRO A 664 6.01 -13.77 24.68
C PRO A 664 5.44 -14.51 23.48
N GLY A 665 6.15 -15.56 23.02
CA GLY A 665 5.63 -16.46 21.98
C GLY A 665 4.55 -17.41 22.52
N PRO A 666 3.90 -18.14 21.64
CA PRO A 666 3.88 -18.01 20.18
C PRO A 666 2.98 -16.86 19.72
N ARG A 667 3.01 -16.57 18.41
CA ARG A 667 2.14 -15.58 17.74
C ARG A 667 2.48 -14.11 18.04
N ASN A 668 3.66 -13.85 18.54
CA ASN A 668 4.21 -12.52 18.82
C ASN A 668 4.69 -11.79 17.53
N ARG A 669 3.82 -11.71 16.55
CA ARG A 669 4.10 -11.14 15.21
C ARG A 669 4.11 -9.62 15.23
N ILE A 670 4.62 -9.01 14.15
CA ILE A 670 4.40 -7.58 13.86
C ILE A 670 2.89 -7.36 13.68
N ASP A 671 2.40 -6.24 14.18
CA ASP A 671 0.97 -5.89 14.19
C ASP A 671 0.37 -5.91 12.79
N ALA A 672 -0.81 -6.50 12.67
CA ALA A 672 -1.58 -6.61 11.43
C ALA A 672 -0.87 -7.33 10.27
N GLN A 673 0.26 -8.02 10.50
CA GLN A 673 0.92 -8.81 9.46
C GLN A 673 0.30 -10.20 9.34
N PRO A 674 -0.36 -10.56 8.21
CA PRO A 674 -0.85 -11.90 7.97
C PRO A 674 0.30 -12.87 7.71
N ASN A 675 -0.01 -14.19 7.73
CA ASN A 675 0.98 -15.21 7.38
C ASN A 675 1.30 -15.24 5.88
N GLY A 676 0.41 -14.70 5.05
CA GLY A 676 0.60 -14.65 3.61
C GLY A 676 -0.55 -13.95 2.91
N ILE A 677 -0.40 -13.78 1.61
CA ILE A 677 -1.40 -13.24 0.69
C ILE A 677 -1.31 -13.95 -0.65
N ALA A 678 -2.41 -14.04 -1.36
CA ALA A 678 -2.44 -14.49 -2.75
C ALA A 678 -3.39 -13.63 -3.57
N ASN A 679 -2.99 -13.33 -4.81
CA ASN A 679 -3.85 -12.73 -5.81
C ASN A 679 -3.66 -13.49 -7.13
N ILE A 680 -4.77 -13.82 -7.78
CA ILE A 680 -4.80 -14.49 -9.07
C ILE A 680 -5.76 -13.72 -9.96
N GLY A 681 -5.29 -13.27 -11.11
CA GLY A 681 -6.09 -12.54 -12.08
C GLY A 681 -5.95 -13.11 -13.48
N PHE A 682 -7.00 -13.00 -14.27
CA PHE A 682 -7.00 -13.33 -15.68
C PHE A 682 -7.78 -12.31 -16.49
N ASP A 683 -7.42 -12.19 -17.78
CA ASP A 683 -8.14 -11.41 -18.76
C ASP A 683 -8.17 -12.18 -20.07
N TYR A 684 -9.34 -12.29 -20.65
CA TYR A 684 -9.58 -12.96 -21.92
C TYR A 684 -10.26 -12.02 -22.90
N ARG A 685 -9.55 -11.67 -23.95
CA ARG A 685 -10.12 -10.94 -25.09
C ARG A 685 -10.68 -11.94 -26.08
N MET A 686 -11.98 -11.91 -26.28
CA MET A 686 -12.66 -12.79 -27.23
C MET A 686 -12.35 -12.36 -28.67
N ASN A 687 -12.04 -13.32 -29.54
CA ASN A 687 -11.76 -13.04 -30.95
C ASN A 687 -13.05 -12.87 -31.79
N ALA A 688 -14.12 -13.56 -31.41
CA ALA A 688 -15.37 -13.59 -32.17
C ALA A 688 -16.29 -12.39 -31.89
N VAL A 689 -16.18 -11.75 -30.75
CA VAL A 689 -17.01 -10.63 -30.33
C VAL A 689 -16.14 -9.56 -29.67
N PRO A 690 -16.49 -8.27 -29.77
CA PRO A 690 -15.72 -7.18 -29.18
C PRO A 690 -15.88 -7.11 -27.64
N LEU A 691 -15.68 -8.24 -26.98
CA LEU A 691 -15.87 -8.43 -25.55
C LEU A 691 -14.56 -8.89 -24.89
N THR A 692 -14.18 -8.21 -23.81
CA THR A 692 -13.12 -8.66 -22.90
C THR A 692 -13.76 -9.01 -21.57
N ILE A 693 -13.46 -10.19 -21.04
CA ILE A 693 -13.87 -10.61 -19.70
C ILE A 693 -12.64 -10.83 -18.85
N GLY A 694 -12.76 -10.57 -17.57
CA GLY A 694 -11.67 -10.83 -16.65
C GLY A 694 -12.17 -11.02 -15.23
N GLY A 695 -11.29 -11.55 -14.39
CA GLY A 695 -11.57 -11.77 -12.99
C GLY A 695 -10.30 -11.70 -12.15
N ASN A 696 -10.48 -11.46 -10.85
CA ASN A 696 -9.42 -11.45 -9.86
C ASN A 696 -9.90 -12.09 -8.57
N PHE A 697 -9.08 -12.94 -8.00
CA PHE A 697 -9.28 -13.54 -6.69
C PHE A 697 -8.17 -13.08 -5.75
N ALA A 698 -8.52 -12.38 -4.68
CA ALA A 698 -7.61 -11.96 -3.62
C ALA A 698 -7.91 -12.72 -2.32
N TRP A 699 -6.87 -13.25 -1.68
CA TRP A 699 -6.98 -14.06 -0.48
C TRP A 699 -5.93 -13.67 0.55
N THR A 700 -6.37 -13.55 1.81
CA THR A 700 -5.52 -13.38 2.99
C THR A 700 -6.01 -14.38 4.05
N PRO A 701 -5.19 -15.32 4.53
CA PRO A 701 -5.59 -16.27 5.56
C PRO A 701 -5.91 -15.56 6.87
N GLY A 702 -6.75 -16.20 7.68
CA GLY A 702 -6.94 -15.76 9.06
C GLY A 702 -5.64 -15.90 9.86
N TYR A 703 -5.41 -15.00 10.79
CA TYR A 703 -4.21 -15.00 11.62
C TYR A 703 -4.47 -14.46 13.01
N GLU A 704 -3.55 -14.77 13.92
CA GLU A 704 -3.54 -14.25 15.28
C GLU A 704 -2.25 -13.49 15.54
N THR A 705 -2.37 -12.42 16.33
CA THR A 705 -1.23 -11.61 16.78
C THR A 705 -1.31 -11.39 18.28
N ARG A 706 -0.28 -11.77 18.99
CA ARG A 706 -0.08 -11.43 20.40
C ARG A 706 0.55 -10.03 20.46
N LEU A 707 -0.20 -9.09 21.00
CA LEU A 707 0.24 -7.68 21.12
C LEU A 707 1.06 -7.45 22.39
N SER A 708 0.72 -8.17 23.47
CA SER A 708 1.45 -8.22 24.74
C SER A 708 1.22 -9.57 25.41
N ASP A 709 1.76 -9.78 26.61
CA ASP A 709 1.43 -10.93 27.46
C ASP A 709 -0.07 -11.03 27.79
N GLN A 710 -0.76 -9.91 27.81
CA GLN A 710 -2.17 -9.79 28.17
C GLN A 710 -3.12 -9.68 26.98
N GLN A 711 -2.63 -9.33 25.78
CA GLN A 711 -3.47 -8.98 24.63
C GLN A 711 -3.24 -9.88 23.43
N LEU A 712 -4.33 -10.47 22.92
CA LEU A 712 -4.35 -11.30 21.72
C LEU A 712 -5.42 -10.80 20.76
N GLN A 713 -5.07 -10.67 19.48
CA GLN A 713 -6.00 -10.33 18.42
C GLN A 713 -6.03 -11.43 17.34
N ARG A 714 -7.22 -11.75 16.87
CA ARG A 714 -7.45 -12.70 15.77
C ARG A 714 -8.29 -12.04 14.68
N LEU A 715 -7.90 -12.20 13.43
CA LEU A 715 -8.65 -11.79 12.25
C LEU A 715 -9.03 -13.03 11.44
N SER A 716 -10.27 -13.04 10.92
CA SER A 716 -10.73 -14.11 10.04
C SER A 716 -10.07 -14.04 8.66
N THR A 717 -10.17 -15.12 7.90
CA THR A 717 -9.80 -15.15 6.49
C THR A 717 -10.55 -14.06 5.71
N LYS A 718 -9.84 -13.36 4.85
CA LYS A 718 -10.37 -12.40 3.89
C LYS A 718 -10.24 -12.97 2.48
N ARG A 719 -11.32 -13.01 1.74
CA ARG A 719 -11.31 -13.33 0.31
C ARG A 719 -12.20 -12.36 -0.43
N VAL A 720 -11.76 -11.99 -1.63
CA VAL A 720 -12.51 -11.11 -2.53
C VAL A 720 -12.41 -11.67 -3.92
N PHE A 721 -13.54 -11.95 -4.55
CA PHE A 721 -13.60 -12.32 -5.93
C PHE A 721 -14.30 -11.23 -6.73
N ASP A 722 -13.60 -10.69 -7.73
CA ASP A 722 -14.08 -9.64 -8.63
C ASP A 722 -14.14 -10.17 -10.05
N ALA A 723 -15.10 -9.71 -10.85
CA ALA A 723 -15.20 -10.01 -12.27
C ALA A 723 -15.67 -8.80 -13.05
N TYR A 724 -15.31 -8.73 -14.33
CA TYR A 724 -15.80 -7.68 -15.22
C TYR A 724 -16.02 -8.19 -16.64
N ALA A 725 -16.88 -7.46 -17.37
CA ALA A 725 -17.10 -7.59 -18.79
C ALA A 725 -16.99 -6.20 -19.43
N LEU A 726 -16.10 -6.03 -20.40
CA LEU A 726 -15.88 -4.80 -21.15
C LEU A 726 -16.32 -5.02 -22.61
N TRP A 727 -17.39 -4.37 -22.99
CA TRP A 727 -17.90 -4.40 -24.37
C TRP A 727 -17.42 -3.15 -25.12
N THR A 728 -16.69 -3.36 -26.22
CA THR A 728 -16.26 -2.30 -27.13
C THR A 728 -17.35 -2.11 -28.18
N ILE A 729 -18.23 -1.11 -27.97
CA ILE A 729 -19.33 -0.78 -28.88
C ILE A 729 -18.79 -0.28 -30.23
N ASN A 730 -17.81 0.64 -30.13
CA ASN A 730 -17.05 1.17 -31.26
C ASN A 730 -15.67 1.66 -30.75
N PRO A 731 -14.73 2.09 -31.61
CA PRO A 731 -13.39 2.50 -31.16
C PRO A 731 -13.35 3.64 -30.13
N SER A 732 -14.40 4.49 -30.10
CA SER A 732 -14.50 5.61 -29.18
C SER A 732 -15.42 5.36 -27.97
N THR A 733 -16.18 4.25 -27.94
CA THR A 733 -17.21 4.00 -26.91
C THR A 733 -17.13 2.58 -26.39
N LYS A 734 -17.03 2.44 -25.07
CA LYS A 734 -16.99 1.16 -24.37
C LYS A 734 -17.99 1.16 -23.22
N LEU A 735 -18.59 0.01 -22.96
CA LEU A 735 -19.46 -0.22 -21.81
C LEU A 735 -18.85 -1.30 -20.93
N ARG A 736 -18.73 -1.03 -19.64
CA ARG A 736 -18.16 -1.95 -18.66
C ARG A 736 -19.18 -2.29 -17.57
N LEU A 737 -19.35 -3.57 -17.33
CA LEU A 737 -20.04 -4.13 -16.16
C LEU A 737 -18.97 -4.71 -15.23
N SER A 738 -18.99 -4.36 -13.95
CA SER A 738 -18.09 -4.89 -12.92
C SER A 738 -18.87 -5.42 -11.74
N LEU A 739 -18.44 -6.57 -11.22
CA LEU A 739 -18.96 -7.21 -10.02
C LEU A 739 -17.80 -7.30 -9.02
N SER A 740 -17.95 -6.75 -7.83
CA SER A 740 -16.92 -6.77 -6.79
C SER A 740 -17.41 -7.51 -5.56
N ASN A 741 -16.52 -8.31 -4.95
CA ASN A 741 -16.80 -9.13 -3.78
C ASN A 741 -17.92 -10.18 -4.04
N ILE A 742 -17.81 -10.94 -5.10
CA ILE A 742 -18.72 -12.05 -5.43
C ILE A 742 -18.61 -13.14 -4.35
N GLY A 743 -19.75 -13.63 -3.85
CA GLY A 743 -19.77 -14.58 -2.73
C GLY A 743 -19.20 -13.98 -1.45
N PRO A 744 -19.77 -12.88 -0.92
CA PRO A 744 -19.21 -12.15 0.21
C PRO A 744 -19.11 -13.01 1.46
N ILE A 745 -18.02 -12.83 2.22
CA ILE A 745 -17.84 -13.43 3.55
C ILE A 745 -17.69 -12.33 4.58
N ASP A 746 -18.28 -12.55 5.77
CA ASP A 746 -18.22 -11.59 6.86
C ASP A 746 -16.79 -11.47 7.42
N ALA A 747 -16.41 -10.25 7.76
CA ALA A 747 -15.13 -9.98 8.43
C ALA A 747 -15.29 -10.15 9.95
N VAL A 748 -14.58 -11.12 10.52
CA VAL A 748 -14.62 -11.38 11.96
C VAL A 748 -13.29 -10.97 12.59
N THR A 749 -13.37 -10.15 13.64
CA THR A 749 -12.24 -9.79 14.49
C THR A 749 -12.53 -10.19 15.91
N THR A 750 -11.59 -10.91 16.54
CA THR A 750 -11.66 -11.25 17.96
C THR A 750 -10.50 -10.58 18.68
N SER A 751 -10.80 -9.83 19.74
CA SER A 751 -9.80 -9.24 20.64
C SER A 751 -10.00 -9.83 22.03
N SER A 752 -8.93 -10.29 22.65
CA SER A 752 -8.95 -10.81 24.02
C SER A 752 -7.92 -10.07 24.87
N THR A 753 -8.33 -9.56 26.02
CA THR A 753 -7.47 -8.86 26.98
C THR A 753 -7.67 -9.47 28.35
N VAL A 754 -6.58 -9.79 29.05
CA VAL A 754 -6.60 -10.32 30.44
C VAL A 754 -6.07 -9.23 31.35
N GLU A 755 -6.85 -8.86 32.37
CA GLU A 755 -6.49 -7.87 33.36
C GLU A 755 -7.19 -8.09 34.69
N ALA A 756 -6.52 -7.87 35.80
CA ALA A 756 -7.06 -7.95 37.15
C ALA A 756 -7.87 -9.25 37.40
N GLY A 757 -7.39 -10.38 36.89
CA GLY A 757 -8.08 -11.67 37.02
C GLY A 757 -9.29 -11.85 36.11
N GLN A 758 -9.59 -10.92 35.20
CA GLN A 758 -10.70 -11.01 34.26
C GLN A 758 -10.18 -11.09 32.82
N ARG A 759 -10.88 -11.86 31.99
CA ARG A 759 -10.66 -11.91 30.53
C ARG A 759 -11.83 -11.28 29.82
N GLN A 760 -11.59 -10.15 29.16
CA GLN A 760 -12.53 -9.58 28.22
C GLN A 760 -12.27 -10.18 26.82
N THR A 761 -13.32 -10.67 26.17
CA THR A 761 -13.26 -11.08 24.75
C THR A 761 -14.33 -10.32 23.98
N VAL A 762 -13.93 -9.66 22.91
CA VAL A 762 -14.82 -8.95 21.97
C VAL A 762 -14.73 -9.65 20.62
N VAL A 763 -15.84 -10.22 20.16
CA VAL A 763 -15.99 -10.78 18.82
C VAL A 763 -16.83 -9.83 18.00
N SER A 764 -16.25 -9.22 16.98
CA SER A 764 -16.91 -8.26 16.07
C SER A 764 -17.08 -8.88 14.69
N VAL A 765 -18.31 -8.91 14.18
CA VAL A 765 -18.69 -9.43 12.86
C VAL A 765 -19.15 -8.26 11.99
N GLY A 766 -18.36 -7.94 11.00
CA GLY A 766 -18.69 -6.91 10.00
C GLY A 766 -19.28 -7.53 8.74
N LYS A 767 -20.54 -7.19 8.43
CA LYS A 767 -21.20 -7.68 7.22
C LYS A 767 -20.56 -7.10 5.97
N THR A 768 -20.45 -7.94 4.93
CA THR A 768 -19.98 -7.55 3.60
C THR A 768 -21.04 -7.82 2.54
N ALA A 769 -20.92 -7.25 1.36
CA ALA A 769 -21.90 -7.39 0.29
C ALA A 769 -21.23 -7.44 -1.09
N LEU A 770 -21.96 -7.95 -2.08
CA LEU A 770 -21.67 -7.81 -3.49
C LEU A 770 -21.93 -6.36 -3.91
N ALA A 771 -20.99 -5.75 -4.63
CA ALA A 771 -21.20 -4.48 -5.32
C ALA A 771 -21.21 -4.69 -6.84
N THR A 772 -22.11 -3.97 -7.52
CA THR A 772 -22.25 -4.01 -8.98
C THR A 772 -22.04 -2.61 -9.54
N ALA A 773 -21.22 -2.45 -10.58
CA ALA A 773 -20.99 -1.16 -11.22
C ALA A 773 -21.19 -1.25 -12.74
N LEU A 774 -21.80 -0.21 -13.31
CA LEU A 774 -21.93 -0.01 -14.75
C LEU A 774 -21.22 1.30 -15.11
N ARG A 775 -20.36 1.28 -16.14
CA ARG A 775 -19.58 2.45 -16.57
C ARG A 775 -19.58 2.57 -18.08
N LEU A 776 -19.84 3.77 -18.57
CA LEU A 776 -19.67 4.19 -19.95
C LEU A 776 -18.34 4.96 -20.07
N GLU A 777 -17.53 4.58 -21.05
CA GLU A 777 -16.23 5.19 -21.36
C GLU A 777 -16.29 5.71 -22.81
N MET A 778 -16.06 6.99 -23.00
CA MET A 778 -16.14 7.66 -24.30
C MET A 778 -14.89 8.49 -24.58
N ARG A 779 -14.38 8.41 -25.80
CA ARG A 779 -13.41 9.36 -26.35
C ARG A 779 -14.19 10.30 -27.26
N LEU A 780 -14.17 11.61 -26.92
CA LEU A 780 -14.90 12.67 -27.60
C LEU A 780 -14.06 13.31 -28.70
#